data_f353c3f676935296d33849e656d7af2f
#
_entry.id   f353c3f676935296d33849e656d7af2f
#
_cell.length_a   1.000
_cell.length_b   1.000
_cell.length_c   1.000
_cell.angle_alpha   90.00
_cell.angle_beta   90.00
_cell.angle_gamma   90.00
#
_symmetry.space_group_name_H-M   'P 1'
#
loop_
_entity.id
_entity.type
_entity.pdbx_description
1 polymer ?
#
loop_
_entity_poly.entity_id
_entity_poly.type
_entity_poly.pdbx_seq_one_letter_code
_entity_poly.pdbx_strand_id
1 'polypeptide(L)'
;MSCKNLLKAVVLSALLSITQLLHAQDRVISGKVTDSKDGSVLAGVNVIPKGIKGGTQTAADGSFRITVGPSVTTLVFSSVGFNVQEVIIGQRTNVDVAMSTNASSLNEVVVIGYGTRMKKDLTGSVTAITSKDFNKGAITTPEQLIAGKVAGVQVVSNGGAPGSGSTIRIRGGASLNASNSPLIVIDGVSVDNGGIAGTANALAMINPNDIESFNILKDASATAIYGSRASNGVIIITTKKGSSGKMRFNFSTLYSLSTLPKEADVLTPAEFRAYVNAHGTPAQIAIMGNANTNWQDEVYGNASTTDNNLSMSGTYKKLPYRVSIGYLNQDGILTTGNLQRTSGSITLNPKLFDDHLKIDVNLKGSITKSRFADEGAIGTAVRFDPTQSVMTKSNRFGGYFEWLDPSSTTGLRKLAPLNPVGLLEQRTDKSKSQRSIGNIQFDYKLHFFPDLHVNLNLGYDVSKGQGTVFVPDSAASSYKRSPDAKHGGVNNRYLQKKSNSLLETYLNYTKDIKSISSKIDAIAGYSYQDFSTTNYFGELNPNGVLTDASGAKWNPYSDYATDGYLISSPTFRTDKQQNRLISFFGRLNYTFKGKYLLTGTIRRDGSSRFSEEHRWGWFPSGAFAWRMKEENFLKNVNVLSDLKLRIGYGVTGQQDGIANYGYIPRYTQANAQAQYQFGNNFYTLYRPEGYNPNLKWEQTATTNIGLDYGFLNGRISGSVDFYVKKTTDLLSVIDQPAGTNFSNKILANIGNMENRGVEFTLNMQPVKSKDLLWDFGFNITYNKNEITKLTFANDPKFPGNLVGGIAGGVGSTVQIHSVGFPKSSFYVYQQVYDESGKPIENLFEDRNRDGQINVDDLYRYKAPDPDVFMGVNSNVKWKKWTAGFSLRGSFGNYMYNNRFSNTGVQRNIIDPLGFLANGSRNLLETNFTGNGDKYLLSDYYVENASFVRMDYINVGYNFGAFAGKSTNLRIGANVQNVFIVTKYKGLDPEVFGGIDNNFYPRPRIFALNVNLDF
;
A
#
# COMPACT_ATOMS: atom_id res chain seq x y z
N MET A 1 28.78 89.48 41.59
CA MET A 1 29.06 88.35 40.75
C MET A 1 29.19 88.81 39.29
N SER A 2 30.38 88.62 38.68
CA SER A 2 30.69 89.13 37.36
C SER A 2 29.86 88.45 36.25
N CYS A 3 29.36 89.27 35.32
CA CYS A 3 28.56 88.93 34.16
C CYS A 3 29.12 87.75 33.34
N LYS A 4 30.47 87.50 33.47
CA LYS A 4 31.18 86.39 32.87
C LYS A 4 30.79 85.00 33.45
N ASN A 5 30.41 84.91 34.72
CA ASN A 5 29.99 83.70 35.37
C ASN A 5 28.53 83.33 35.06
N LEU A 6 27.71 84.34 34.82
CA LEU A 6 26.32 84.14 34.41
C LEU A 6 26.25 83.58 32.97
N LEU A 7 27.10 84.12 32.11
CA LEU A 7 27.20 83.63 30.71
C LEU A 7 27.74 82.25 30.63
N LYS A 8 28.68 81.84 31.47
CA LYS A 8 29.16 80.45 31.57
C LYS A 8 28.13 79.49 32.09
N ALA A 9 27.29 79.92 33.08
CA ALA A 9 26.21 79.08 33.61
C ALA A 9 25.09 78.95 32.56
N VAL A 10 24.76 79.93 31.79
CA VAL A 10 23.77 79.87 30.73
C VAL A 10 24.25 79.01 29.55
N VAL A 11 25.52 79.15 29.16
CA VAL A 11 26.09 78.32 28.10
C VAL A 11 26.22 76.84 28.54
N LEU A 12 26.59 76.61 29.84
CA LEU A 12 26.65 75.22 30.36
C LEU A 12 25.28 74.58 30.49
N SER A 13 24.24 75.39 30.92
CA SER A 13 22.86 74.83 30.95
C SER A 13 22.26 74.67 29.56
N ALA A 14 22.60 75.45 28.58
CA ALA A 14 22.20 75.32 27.19
C ALA A 14 22.89 74.08 26.55
N LEU A 15 24.18 73.83 26.86
CA LEU A 15 24.89 72.66 26.44
C LEU A 15 24.32 71.36 27.10
N LEU A 16 23.93 71.39 28.39
CA LEU A 16 23.25 70.27 29.07
C LEU A 16 21.85 69.99 28.53
N SER A 17 21.14 71.08 28.11
CA SER A 17 19.79 70.90 27.49
C SER A 17 19.88 70.35 26.08
N ILE A 18 20.95 70.53 25.32
CA ILE A 18 21.18 69.96 23.99
C ILE A 18 21.56 68.50 24.09
N THR A 19 22.25 68.10 25.19
CA THR A 19 22.56 66.67 25.37
C THR A 19 21.36 65.79 25.80
N GLN A 20 20.25 66.38 26.27
CA GLN A 20 19.02 65.67 26.57
C GLN A 20 18.10 65.49 25.35
N LEU A 21 18.34 66.18 24.24
CA LEU A 21 17.55 66.07 23.01
C LEU A 21 18.02 64.96 22.00
N LEU A 22 19.07 64.20 22.34
CA LEU A 22 19.62 63.16 21.51
C LEU A 22 19.31 61.73 22.03
N HIS A 23 18.15 61.53 22.66
CA HIS A 23 17.60 60.22 22.79
C HIS A 23 16.94 59.84 21.44
N ALA A 24 17.65 59.07 20.63
CA ALA A 24 17.10 58.47 19.44
C ALA A 24 15.90 57.60 19.85
N GLN A 25 14.70 58.05 19.48
CA GLN A 25 13.46 57.37 19.81
C GLN A 25 13.41 55.99 19.09
N ASP A 26 13.04 54.95 19.82
CA ASP A 26 12.65 53.66 19.25
C ASP A 26 11.50 53.89 18.28
N ARG A 27 11.58 53.24 17.14
CA ARG A 27 10.55 53.34 16.11
C ARG A 27 9.81 51.99 15.94
N VAL A 28 8.53 52.10 15.66
CA VAL A 28 7.68 50.93 15.40
C VAL A 28 7.62 50.70 13.90
N ILE A 29 8.03 49.48 13.51
CA ILE A 29 7.89 49.01 12.12
C ILE A 29 6.70 48.06 12.09
N SER A 30 5.81 48.27 11.15
CA SER A 30 4.68 47.36 10.86
C SER A 30 4.68 46.95 9.41
N GLY A 31 3.94 45.90 9.06
CA GLY A 31 3.82 45.45 7.69
C GLY A 31 3.13 44.11 7.61
N LYS A 32 3.04 43.56 6.42
CA LYS A 32 2.38 42.29 6.13
C LYS A 32 3.33 41.39 5.41
N VAL A 33 3.34 40.07 5.80
CA VAL A 33 4.13 39.06 5.14
C VAL A 33 3.21 38.14 4.37
N THR A 34 3.53 37.94 3.10
CA THR A 34 2.74 37.12 2.17
C THR A 34 3.63 36.09 1.47
N ASP A 35 3.04 35.01 0.97
CA ASP A 35 3.72 34.11 0.04
C ASP A 35 3.84 34.79 -1.34
N SER A 36 5.04 34.90 -1.85
CA SER A 36 5.30 35.48 -3.21
C SER A 36 4.65 34.69 -4.34
N LYS A 37 4.25 33.42 -4.07
CA LYS A 37 3.71 32.50 -5.04
C LYS A 37 2.21 32.71 -5.31
N ASP A 38 1.44 32.98 -4.29
CA ASP A 38 -0.02 33.05 -4.38
C ASP A 38 -0.62 34.27 -3.65
N GLY A 39 0.22 35.09 -3.00
CA GLY A 39 -0.21 36.28 -2.24
C GLY A 39 -0.92 35.93 -0.93
N SER A 40 -0.96 34.62 -0.55
CA SER A 40 -1.55 34.23 0.73
C SER A 40 -0.76 34.80 1.90
N VAL A 41 -1.47 35.17 2.97
CA VAL A 41 -0.83 35.70 4.16
C VAL A 41 -0.07 34.64 4.92
N LEU A 42 1.12 34.95 5.40
CA LEU A 42 1.96 34.07 6.17
C LEU A 42 1.93 34.39 7.66
N ALA A 43 1.26 33.54 8.43
CA ALA A 43 1.23 33.61 9.88
C ALA A 43 2.45 32.89 10.50
N GLY A 44 2.93 33.38 11.66
CA GLY A 44 4.02 32.72 12.40
C GLY A 44 5.41 32.90 11.78
N VAL A 45 5.59 33.84 10.86
CA VAL A 45 6.90 34.22 10.35
C VAL A 45 7.67 34.94 11.44
N ASN A 46 8.87 34.51 11.76
CA ASN A 46 9.76 35.21 12.68
C ASN A 46 10.30 36.48 12.01
N VAL A 47 10.16 37.60 12.65
CA VAL A 47 10.68 38.90 12.24
C VAL A 47 11.67 39.39 13.30
N ILE A 48 12.95 39.38 12.95
CA ILE A 48 14.05 39.61 13.90
C ILE A 48 14.94 40.76 13.38
N PRO A 49 15.30 41.75 14.21
CA PRO A 49 16.30 42.73 13.82
C PRO A 49 17.68 42.07 13.66
N LYS A 50 18.37 42.37 12.54
CA LYS A 50 19.66 41.74 12.26
C LYS A 50 20.70 42.08 13.34
N GLY A 51 21.28 41.05 13.97
CA GLY A 51 22.34 41.19 15.00
C GLY A 51 21.82 41.42 16.43
N ILE A 52 20.53 41.46 16.69
CA ILE A 52 19.91 41.70 18.00
C ILE A 52 19.13 40.43 18.42
N LYS A 53 19.20 40.07 19.70
CA LYS A 53 18.39 38.99 20.27
C LYS A 53 16.99 39.53 20.59
N GLY A 54 15.96 38.92 20.03
CA GLY A 54 14.56 39.25 20.20
C GLY A 54 13.90 39.65 18.92
N GLY A 55 12.62 39.34 18.76
CA GLY A 55 11.83 39.57 17.55
C GLY A 55 10.35 39.42 17.81
N THR A 56 9.55 39.50 16.76
CA THR A 56 8.11 39.24 16.77
C THR A 56 7.76 38.17 15.76
N GLN A 57 6.53 37.65 15.81
CA GLN A 57 5.98 36.77 14.78
C GLN A 57 4.80 37.43 14.11
N THR A 58 4.59 37.10 12.82
CA THR A 58 3.40 37.57 12.11
C THR A 58 2.13 36.96 12.70
N ALA A 59 1.10 37.78 12.83
CA ALA A 59 -0.24 37.40 13.25
C ALA A 59 -0.93 36.51 12.18
N ALA A 60 -2.12 35.98 12.47
CA ALA A 60 -2.87 35.10 11.58
C ALA A 60 -3.24 35.71 10.22
N ASP A 61 -3.32 37.06 10.16
CA ASP A 61 -3.55 37.82 8.92
C ASP A 61 -2.26 38.22 8.19
N GLY A 62 -1.11 37.69 8.66
CA GLY A 62 0.21 37.99 8.13
C GLY A 62 0.81 39.31 8.59
N SER A 63 0.11 40.09 9.39
CA SER A 63 0.62 41.40 9.88
C SER A 63 1.66 41.20 11.01
N PHE A 64 2.63 42.07 11.08
CA PHE A 64 3.58 42.14 12.19
C PHE A 64 3.77 43.58 12.68
N ARG A 65 4.17 43.71 13.92
CA ARG A 65 4.58 44.96 14.54
C ARG A 65 5.77 44.72 15.44
N ILE A 66 6.86 45.46 15.20
CA ILE A 66 8.11 45.31 15.95
C ILE A 66 8.67 46.68 16.28
N THR A 67 9.07 46.90 17.53
CA THR A 67 9.79 48.09 17.97
C THR A 67 11.27 47.86 17.82
N VAL A 68 11.95 48.75 17.13
CA VAL A 68 13.39 48.65 16.86
C VAL A 68 14.10 49.95 17.26
N GLY A 69 15.29 49.78 17.78
CA GLY A 69 16.17 50.92 18.10
C GLY A 69 16.70 51.60 16.81
N PRO A 70 17.19 52.82 16.91
CA PRO A 70 17.61 53.64 15.78
C PRO A 70 18.78 53.05 14.97
N SER A 71 19.55 52.17 15.52
CA SER A 71 20.68 51.51 14.86
C SER A 71 20.28 50.32 13.96
N VAL A 72 19.02 49.88 14.03
CA VAL A 72 18.51 48.77 13.24
C VAL A 72 18.19 49.22 11.82
N THR A 73 18.92 48.70 10.86
CA THR A 73 18.74 49.03 9.44
C THR A 73 18.11 47.89 8.65
N THR A 74 18.09 46.67 9.22
CA THR A 74 17.64 45.46 8.49
C THR A 74 16.83 44.56 9.38
N LEU A 75 15.67 44.08 8.89
CA LEU A 75 14.90 43.00 9.47
C LEU A 75 15.13 41.72 8.72
N VAL A 76 15.20 40.60 9.45
CA VAL A 76 15.34 39.23 8.92
C VAL A 76 14.00 38.53 9.11
N PHE A 77 13.42 38.07 8.01
CA PHE A 77 12.18 37.28 7.96
C PHE A 77 12.51 35.82 7.76
N SER A 78 12.03 34.93 8.62
CA SER A 78 12.27 33.49 8.52
C SER A 78 11.03 32.70 8.88
N SER A 79 10.72 31.66 8.06
CA SER A 79 9.64 30.73 8.30
C SER A 79 10.02 29.37 7.71
N VAL A 80 9.49 28.29 8.28
CA VAL A 80 9.70 26.93 7.77
C VAL A 80 9.08 26.82 6.37
N GLY A 81 9.87 26.37 5.40
CA GLY A 81 9.44 26.24 4.00
C GLY A 81 9.66 27.48 3.14
N PHE A 82 10.19 28.56 3.69
CA PHE A 82 10.48 29.80 2.95
C PHE A 82 11.97 30.16 3.02
N ASN A 83 12.45 30.85 2.01
CA ASN A 83 13.80 31.41 2.04
C ASN A 83 13.89 32.51 3.08
N VAL A 84 14.94 32.50 3.88
CA VAL A 84 15.22 33.63 4.78
C VAL A 84 15.45 34.90 3.93
N GLN A 85 14.72 35.97 4.28
CA GLN A 85 14.77 37.21 3.53
C GLN A 85 15.22 38.36 4.44
N GLU A 86 16.30 39.01 4.05
CA GLU A 86 16.76 40.25 4.72
C GLU A 86 16.20 41.46 3.99
N VAL A 87 15.54 42.33 4.73
CA VAL A 87 14.93 43.54 4.17
C VAL A 87 15.51 44.78 4.87
N ILE A 88 16.14 45.63 4.08
CA ILE A 88 16.65 46.91 4.55
C ILE A 88 15.45 47.83 4.80
N ILE A 89 15.22 48.24 6.04
CA ILE A 89 14.08 49.05 6.43
C ILE A 89 14.30 50.55 6.21
N GLY A 90 15.56 51.02 6.19
CA GLY A 90 15.87 52.47 6.02
C GLY A 90 15.05 53.33 6.94
N GLN A 91 14.33 54.30 6.45
CA GLN A 91 13.43 55.21 7.19
C GLN A 91 11.96 54.74 7.17
N ARG A 92 11.67 53.59 6.56
CA ARG A 92 10.31 53.10 6.42
C ARG A 92 9.72 52.63 7.73
N THR A 93 8.45 52.95 7.97
CA THR A 93 7.65 52.50 9.11
C THR A 93 6.67 51.40 8.72
N ASN A 94 6.41 51.25 7.40
CA ASN A 94 5.63 50.14 6.85
C ASN A 94 6.48 49.35 5.87
N VAL A 95 6.53 48.02 6.03
CA VAL A 95 7.39 47.08 5.27
C VAL A 95 6.63 45.79 4.92
N ASP A 96 6.02 45.76 3.76
CA ASP A 96 5.39 44.54 3.26
C ASP A 96 6.43 43.64 2.60
N VAL A 97 6.37 42.33 2.91
CA VAL A 97 7.37 41.35 2.47
C VAL A 97 6.68 40.17 1.83
N ALA A 98 7.04 39.89 0.59
CA ALA A 98 6.61 38.67 -0.11
C ALA A 98 7.74 37.65 -0.01
N MET A 99 7.58 36.65 0.85
CA MET A 99 8.56 35.55 1.02
C MET A 99 8.43 34.54 -0.09
N SER A 100 9.56 34.17 -0.69
CA SER A 100 9.59 33.07 -1.67
C SER A 100 9.71 31.73 -0.95
N THR A 101 8.87 30.77 -1.36
CA THR A 101 9.01 29.39 -0.91
C THR A 101 10.41 28.87 -1.25
N ASN A 102 11.02 28.19 -0.30
CA ASN A 102 12.29 27.52 -0.55
C ASN A 102 12.04 26.35 -1.51
N ALA A 103 12.27 26.60 -2.80
CA ALA A 103 12.06 25.63 -3.87
C ALA A 103 13.15 24.53 -3.91
N SER A 104 14.09 24.54 -2.98
CA SER A 104 15.09 23.50 -2.86
C SER A 104 14.43 22.29 -2.19
N SER A 105 14.17 21.23 -2.94
CA SER A 105 13.77 19.91 -2.43
C SER A 105 14.73 19.35 -1.35
N LEU A 106 15.87 19.98 -1.17
CA LEU A 106 16.95 19.61 -0.26
C LEU A 106 16.72 20.04 1.20
N ASN A 107 15.91 21.08 1.43
CA ASN A 107 15.52 21.51 2.77
C ASN A 107 14.22 20.85 3.27
N GLU A 108 13.69 19.91 2.49
CA GLU A 108 12.55 19.09 2.87
C GLU A 108 12.88 18.27 4.12
N VAL A 109 12.02 18.34 5.14
CA VAL A 109 12.16 17.56 6.36
C VAL A 109 11.54 16.19 6.14
N VAL A 110 12.32 15.15 6.36
CA VAL A 110 11.94 13.76 6.16
C VAL A 110 11.91 13.05 7.51
N VAL A 111 10.86 12.28 7.76
CA VAL A 111 10.78 11.42 8.94
C VAL A 111 11.55 10.13 8.65
N ILE A 112 12.51 9.78 9.49
CA ILE A 112 13.35 8.59 9.39
C ILE A 112 13.39 7.86 10.73
N GLY A 113 12.70 6.76 10.83
CA GLY A 113 12.70 5.98 12.06
C GLY A 113 12.41 6.85 13.28
N TYR A 114 13.37 6.94 14.16
CA TYR A 114 13.30 7.71 15.39
C TYR A 114 13.84 9.14 15.18
N GLY A 115 13.02 10.03 14.60
CA GLY A 115 13.32 11.45 14.42
C GLY A 115 13.12 11.99 13.01
N THR A 116 13.40 13.26 12.83
CA THR A 116 13.27 13.99 11.57
C THR A 116 14.62 14.55 11.14
N ARG A 117 14.86 14.57 9.81
CA ARG A 117 16.08 15.12 9.22
C ARG A 117 15.80 15.88 7.95
N MET A 118 16.67 16.82 7.62
CA MET A 118 16.64 17.44 6.29
C MET A 118 17.09 16.41 5.25
N LYS A 119 16.45 16.36 4.09
CA LYS A 119 16.77 15.45 2.98
C LYS A 119 18.25 15.53 2.57
N LYS A 120 18.84 16.74 2.61
CA LYS A 120 20.26 16.95 2.33
C LYS A 120 21.21 16.21 3.28
N ASP A 121 20.78 15.96 4.52
CA ASP A 121 21.57 15.33 5.58
C ASP A 121 21.36 13.80 5.66
N LEU A 122 20.59 13.22 4.73
CA LEU A 122 20.38 11.78 4.66
C LEU A 122 21.53 11.09 3.93
N THR A 123 21.97 9.97 4.49
CA THR A 123 22.97 9.08 3.91
C THR A 123 22.35 7.94 3.09
N GLY A 124 21.10 7.56 3.37
CA GLY A 124 20.39 6.48 2.70
C GLY A 124 19.42 6.96 1.60
N SER A 125 18.91 6.01 0.81
CA SER A 125 17.91 6.24 -0.23
C SER A 125 16.51 6.36 0.37
N VAL A 126 16.05 7.59 0.58
CA VAL A 126 14.74 7.92 1.13
C VAL A 126 14.00 8.85 0.18
N THR A 127 12.75 8.52 -0.14
CA THR A 127 11.87 9.35 -0.95
C THR A 127 10.71 9.84 -0.12
N ALA A 128 10.55 11.16 -0.01
CA ALA A 128 9.38 11.78 0.61
C ALA A 128 8.38 12.22 -0.46
N ILE A 129 7.12 11.91 -0.26
CA ILE A 129 5.98 12.34 -1.08
C ILE A 129 5.00 13.05 -0.16
N THR A 130 4.72 14.30 -0.47
CA THR A 130 3.83 15.15 0.35
C THR A 130 2.44 15.24 -0.28
N SER A 131 1.48 15.78 0.48
CA SER A 131 0.10 15.97 0.01
C SER A 131 -0.03 16.80 -1.28
N LYS A 132 1.00 17.59 -1.63
CA LYS A 132 1.07 18.32 -2.90
C LYS A 132 1.27 17.41 -4.10
N ASP A 133 1.99 16.31 -3.90
CA ASP A 133 2.42 15.38 -4.94
C ASP A 133 1.47 14.19 -5.09
N PHE A 134 0.49 14.04 -4.21
CA PHE A 134 -0.45 12.91 -4.20
C PHE A 134 -1.27 12.83 -5.49
N ASN A 135 -1.56 11.60 -5.90
CA ASN A 135 -2.51 11.34 -6.96
C ASN A 135 -3.86 11.96 -6.60
N LYS A 136 -4.56 12.45 -7.62
CA LYS A 136 -5.86 13.11 -7.48
C LYS A 136 -6.97 12.17 -7.94
N GLY A 137 -8.19 12.38 -7.42
CA GLY A 137 -9.36 11.62 -7.82
C GLY A 137 -10.08 10.93 -6.67
N ALA A 138 -10.87 9.92 -6.99
CA ALA A 138 -11.57 9.06 -6.03
C ALA A 138 -10.57 8.07 -5.41
N ILE A 139 -9.79 8.56 -4.45
CA ILE A 139 -8.78 7.78 -3.73
C ILE A 139 -9.41 7.22 -2.46
N THR A 140 -9.63 5.91 -2.43
CA THR A 140 -10.29 5.24 -1.30
C THR A 140 -9.31 4.58 -0.34
N THR A 141 -8.07 4.31 -0.78
CA THR A 141 -7.02 3.70 0.03
C THR A 141 -5.70 4.48 -0.05
N PRO A 142 -4.89 4.52 1.04
CA PRO A 142 -3.68 5.33 1.13
C PRO A 142 -2.63 5.06 0.05
N GLU A 143 -2.42 3.80 -0.32
CA GLU A 143 -1.41 3.38 -1.29
C GLU A 143 -1.64 3.92 -2.70
N GLN A 144 -2.89 4.21 -3.07
CA GLN A 144 -3.23 4.81 -4.35
C GLN A 144 -2.66 6.23 -4.51
N LEU A 145 -2.44 6.96 -3.38
CA LEU A 145 -1.87 8.31 -3.38
C LEU A 145 -0.47 8.39 -3.99
N ILE A 146 0.30 7.29 -3.90
CA ILE A 146 1.73 7.23 -4.30
C ILE A 146 2.01 6.37 -5.53
N ALA A 147 0.98 5.76 -6.13
CA ALA A 147 1.15 4.91 -7.31
C ALA A 147 1.82 5.68 -8.46
N GLY A 148 2.91 5.13 -9.03
CA GLY A 148 3.68 5.75 -10.12
C GLY A 148 4.53 6.97 -9.73
N LYS A 149 4.65 7.31 -8.44
CA LYS A 149 5.37 8.52 -7.99
C LYS A 149 6.83 8.26 -7.61
N VAL A 150 7.21 7.03 -7.32
CA VAL A 150 8.49 6.70 -6.68
C VAL A 150 9.23 5.63 -7.47
N ALA A 151 10.46 5.93 -7.87
CA ALA A 151 11.35 4.93 -8.46
C ALA A 151 11.63 3.79 -7.47
N GLY A 152 11.64 2.55 -7.97
CA GLY A 152 11.83 1.36 -7.15
C GLY A 152 10.57 0.89 -6.40
N VAL A 153 9.45 1.58 -6.54
CA VAL A 153 8.18 1.23 -5.86
C VAL A 153 7.11 0.90 -6.88
N GLN A 154 6.68 -0.34 -6.88
CA GLN A 154 5.56 -0.81 -7.67
C GLN A 154 4.31 -0.89 -6.79
N VAL A 155 3.21 -0.30 -7.25
CA VAL A 155 1.89 -0.35 -6.59
C VAL A 155 0.91 -0.92 -7.59
N VAL A 156 0.48 -2.18 -7.37
CA VAL A 156 -0.43 -2.93 -8.23
C VAL A 156 -1.77 -3.05 -7.51
N SER A 157 -2.85 -2.57 -8.13
CA SER A 157 -4.20 -2.72 -7.55
C SER A 157 -4.61 -4.20 -7.54
N ASN A 158 -5.25 -4.64 -6.48
CA ASN A 158 -5.72 -6.03 -6.32
C ASN A 158 -7.06 -6.29 -7.04
N GLY A 159 -7.59 -5.31 -7.77
CA GLY A 159 -8.86 -5.41 -8.50
C GLY A 159 -9.70 -4.16 -8.37
N GLY A 160 -10.89 -4.19 -8.99
CA GLY A 160 -11.86 -3.09 -8.96
C GLY A 160 -12.89 -3.13 -7.83
N ALA A 161 -12.88 -4.17 -6.99
CA ALA A 161 -13.82 -4.31 -5.88
C ALA A 161 -13.69 -3.17 -4.86
N PRO A 162 -14.79 -2.71 -4.24
CA PRO A 162 -14.74 -1.67 -3.21
C PRO A 162 -13.75 -2.00 -2.10
N GLY A 163 -12.78 -1.12 -1.86
CA GLY A 163 -11.77 -1.28 -0.80
C GLY A 163 -10.72 -2.36 -1.04
N SER A 164 -10.58 -2.92 -2.25
CA SER A 164 -9.63 -4.01 -2.58
C SER A 164 -8.16 -3.68 -2.29
N GLY A 165 -7.79 -2.38 -2.31
CA GLY A 165 -6.43 -1.93 -2.02
C GLY A 165 -5.42 -2.28 -3.11
N SER A 166 -4.15 -2.22 -2.76
CA SER A 166 -3.05 -2.49 -3.69
C SER A 166 -1.93 -3.28 -3.02
N THR A 167 -1.27 -4.10 -3.82
CA THR A 167 -0.02 -4.77 -3.44
C THR A 167 1.16 -3.84 -3.70
N ILE A 168 2.00 -3.61 -2.69
CA ILE A 168 3.18 -2.75 -2.78
C ILE A 168 4.43 -3.62 -2.78
N ARG A 169 5.36 -3.32 -3.69
CA ARG A 169 6.71 -3.93 -3.75
C ARG A 169 7.76 -2.84 -3.86
N ILE A 170 8.84 -3.00 -3.09
CA ILE A 170 9.99 -2.08 -3.12
C ILE A 170 11.22 -2.87 -3.57
N ARG A 171 11.79 -2.51 -4.74
CA ARG A 171 12.98 -3.17 -5.32
C ARG A 171 12.80 -4.69 -5.48
N GLY A 172 11.63 -5.11 -5.98
CA GLY A 172 11.23 -6.51 -6.07
C GLY A 172 10.84 -7.13 -4.72
N GLY A 173 10.56 -8.44 -4.71
CA GLY A 173 10.33 -9.19 -3.48
C GLY A 173 11.64 -9.71 -2.89
N ALA A 174 11.70 -9.89 -1.57
CA ALA A 174 12.87 -10.43 -0.88
C ALA A 174 12.70 -11.89 -0.46
N SER A 175 11.51 -12.48 -0.61
CA SER A 175 11.22 -13.85 -0.17
C SER A 175 10.43 -14.64 -1.21
N LEU A 176 10.53 -15.98 -1.12
CA LEU A 176 9.71 -16.92 -1.90
C LEU A 176 8.43 -17.32 -1.14
N ASN A 177 8.53 -17.57 0.16
CA ASN A 177 7.42 -18.08 1.00
C ASN A 177 7.03 -17.16 2.16
N ALA A 178 7.89 -16.21 2.57
CA ALA A 178 7.55 -15.20 3.55
C ALA A 178 6.91 -13.96 2.90
N SER A 179 6.49 -12.97 3.71
CA SER A 179 5.88 -11.74 3.21
C SER A 179 6.85 -10.93 2.36
N ASN A 180 6.36 -10.40 1.26
CA ASN A 180 7.08 -9.45 0.41
C ASN A 180 6.54 -8.01 0.53
N SER A 181 5.63 -7.76 1.48
CA SER A 181 5.07 -6.43 1.72
C SER A 181 6.02 -5.57 2.57
N PRO A 182 6.17 -4.27 2.28
CA PRO A 182 6.94 -3.37 3.11
C PRO A 182 6.31 -3.21 4.49
N LEU A 183 7.12 -2.91 5.50
CA LEU A 183 6.61 -2.50 6.80
C LEU A 183 5.91 -1.15 6.69
N ILE A 184 4.70 -1.04 7.22
CA ILE A 184 3.97 0.23 7.30
C ILE A 184 4.00 0.75 8.72
N VAL A 185 4.39 2.02 8.87
CA VAL A 185 4.44 2.74 10.15
C VAL A 185 3.57 3.98 10.03
N ILE A 186 2.59 4.15 10.93
CA ILE A 186 1.68 5.29 10.94
C ILE A 186 1.90 6.10 12.21
N ASP A 187 2.41 7.31 12.08
CA ASP A 187 2.73 8.22 13.20
C ASP A 187 3.57 7.54 14.32
N GLY A 188 4.47 6.64 13.93
CA GLY A 188 5.35 5.92 14.88
C GLY A 188 4.81 4.59 15.37
N VAL A 189 3.62 4.15 14.92
CA VAL A 189 3.07 2.81 15.22
C VAL A 189 3.29 1.89 14.03
N SER A 190 4.03 0.80 14.23
CA SER A 190 4.13 -0.27 13.24
C SER A 190 2.82 -1.03 13.16
N VAL A 191 2.13 -0.98 12.02
CA VAL A 191 0.83 -1.61 11.85
C VAL A 191 0.93 -3.04 11.34
N ASP A 192 -0.10 -3.84 11.63
CA ASP A 192 -0.27 -5.16 11.02
C ASP A 192 -0.83 -5.00 9.60
N ASN A 193 -0.07 -5.47 8.60
CA ASN A 193 -0.47 -5.46 7.20
C ASN A 193 -1.41 -6.63 6.86
N GLY A 194 -1.49 -7.65 7.71
CA GLY A 194 -2.45 -8.74 7.56
C GLY A 194 -3.86 -8.25 7.85
N GLY A 195 -4.77 -8.25 6.89
CA GLY A 195 -6.14 -7.78 7.03
C GLY A 195 -6.86 -8.33 8.26
N ILE A 196 -8.00 -7.75 8.59
CA ILE A 196 -8.96 -8.28 9.56
C ILE A 196 -10.13 -8.92 8.80
N ALA A 197 -10.69 -10.00 9.31
CA ALA A 197 -11.85 -10.65 8.70
C ALA A 197 -12.97 -9.62 8.44
N GLY A 198 -13.58 -9.69 7.25
CA GLY A 198 -14.61 -8.75 6.83
C GLY A 198 -14.09 -7.40 6.30
N THR A 199 -12.80 -7.31 5.96
CA THR A 199 -12.25 -6.20 5.16
C THR A 199 -11.46 -6.73 3.97
N ALA A 200 -11.54 -6.05 2.85
CA ALA A 200 -10.75 -6.41 1.67
C ALA A 200 -9.26 -6.06 1.85
N ASN A 201 -8.95 -4.97 2.57
CA ASN A 201 -7.59 -4.50 2.82
C ASN A 201 -7.48 -3.76 4.16
N ALA A 202 -6.40 -4.03 4.91
CA ALA A 202 -6.13 -3.36 6.19
C ALA A 202 -5.97 -1.84 6.06
N LEU A 203 -5.36 -1.34 4.98
CA LEU A 203 -5.17 0.08 4.72
C LEU A 203 -6.45 0.80 4.27
N ALA A 204 -7.44 0.08 3.74
CA ALA A 204 -8.75 0.65 3.42
C ALA A 204 -9.49 1.22 4.64
N MET A 205 -9.07 0.86 5.85
CA MET A 205 -9.62 1.40 7.10
C MET A 205 -9.02 2.76 7.50
N ILE A 206 -8.03 3.27 6.77
CA ILE A 206 -7.37 4.55 7.04
C ILE A 206 -7.90 5.59 6.03
N ASN A 207 -8.26 6.77 6.52
CA ASN A 207 -8.74 7.85 5.66
C ASN A 207 -7.57 8.52 4.93
N PRO A 208 -7.48 8.44 3.58
CA PRO A 208 -6.42 9.09 2.80
C PRO A 208 -6.37 10.62 2.99
N ASN A 209 -7.51 11.27 3.31
CA ASN A 209 -7.61 12.71 3.50
C ASN A 209 -6.87 13.21 4.77
N ASP A 210 -6.58 12.31 5.72
CA ASP A 210 -5.82 12.63 6.93
C ASP A 210 -4.30 12.53 6.74
N ILE A 211 -3.82 12.06 5.59
CA ILE A 211 -2.39 11.84 5.34
C ILE A 211 -1.72 13.14 4.91
N GLU A 212 -0.57 13.46 5.52
CA GLU A 212 0.31 14.59 5.18
C GLU A 212 1.44 14.16 4.23
N SER A 213 2.11 13.03 4.55
CA SER A 213 3.25 12.57 3.76
C SER A 213 3.48 11.07 3.86
N PHE A 214 4.15 10.54 2.84
CA PHE A 214 4.79 9.23 2.84
C PHE A 214 6.29 9.41 2.77
N ASN A 215 7.02 8.75 3.66
CA ASN A 215 8.47 8.63 3.59
C ASN A 215 8.81 7.17 3.33
N ILE A 216 9.42 6.90 2.19
CA ILE A 216 9.69 5.55 1.69
C ILE A 216 11.19 5.29 1.80
N LEU A 217 11.54 4.36 2.69
CA LEU A 217 12.90 3.93 2.97
C LEU A 217 13.17 2.68 2.13
N LYS A 218 14.11 2.76 1.20
CA LYS A 218 14.33 1.73 0.18
C LYS A 218 15.58 0.88 0.39
N ASP A 219 16.59 1.39 1.09
CA ASP A 219 17.84 0.69 1.35
C ASP A 219 18.01 0.28 2.81
N ALA A 220 18.91 -0.68 3.06
CA ALA A 220 19.14 -1.22 4.39
C ALA A 220 19.73 -0.19 5.35
N SER A 221 20.51 0.80 4.90
CA SER A 221 21.06 1.84 5.75
C SER A 221 19.99 2.74 6.36
N ALA A 222 18.90 2.96 5.61
CA ALA A 222 17.73 3.70 6.09
C ALA A 222 16.77 2.82 6.90
N THR A 223 16.66 1.53 6.57
CA THR A 223 15.64 0.62 7.12
C THR A 223 16.14 -0.23 8.29
N ALA A 224 17.46 -0.42 8.48
CA ALA A 224 18.03 -1.29 9.53
C ALA A 224 17.56 -0.90 10.94
N ILE A 225 17.23 0.35 11.18
CA ILE A 225 16.71 0.80 12.49
C ILE A 225 15.35 0.15 12.82
N TYR A 226 14.62 -0.36 11.81
CA TYR A 226 13.39 -1.15 11.95
C TYR A 226 13.64 -2.67 11.98
N GLY A 227 14.88 -3.11 11.73
CA GLY A 227 15.39 -4.46 11.94
C GLY A 227 14.70 -5.55 11.14
N SER A 228 14.13 -6.50 11.86
CA SER A 228 13.62 -7.79 11.39
C SER A 228 12.31 -7.74 10.59
N ARG A 229 11.76 -6.57 10.33
CA ARG A 229 10.53 -6.39 9.50
C ARG A 229 10.78 -5.51 8.29
N ALA A 230 12.05 -5.16 8.03
CA ALA A 230 12.41 -4.09 7.08
C ALA A 230 13.07 -4.58 5.79
N SER A 231 13.18 -5.89 5.56
CA SER A 231 13.81 -6.48 4.34
C SER A 231 13.13 -6.06 3.03
N ASN A 232 11.84 -5.78 3.09
CA ASN A 232 11.06 -5.30 1.94
C ASN A 232 10.88 -3.78 1.90
N GLY A 233 11.70 -3.03 2.67
CA GLY A 233 11.57 -1.59 2.82
C GLY A 233 10.56 -1.16 3.87
N VAL A 234 10.50 0.14 4.15
CA VAL A 234 9.59 0.73 5.14
C VAL A 234 8.86 1.91 4.52
N ILE A 235 7.56 1.99 4.75
CA ILE A 235 6.71 3.11 4.38
C ILE A 235 6.23 3.79 5.67
N ILE A 236 6.70 5.00 5.91
CA ILE A 236 6.27 5.81 7.05
C ILE A 236 5.21 6.77 6.57
N ILE A 237 4.01 6.64 7.11
CA ILE A 237 2.86 7.50 6.87
C ILE A 237 2.76 8.48 8.01
N THR A 238 2.85 9.77 7.70
CA THR A 238 2.62 10.85 8.68
C THR A 238 1.27 11.48 8.41
N THR A 239 0.46 11.62 9.46
CA THR A 239 -0.84 12.27 9.34
C THR A 239 -0.77 13.76 9.66
N LYS A 240 -1.75 14.52 9.16
CA LYS A 240 -1.87 15.96 9.35
C LYS A 240 -1.97 16.30 10.83
N LYS A 241 -1.15 17.25 11.30
CA LYS A 241 -1.10 17.72 12.68
C LYS A 241 -1.93 19.00 12.89
N GLY A 242 -2.07 19.40 14.14
CA GLY A 242 -2.64 20.69 14.51
C GLY A 242 -1.84 21.85 13.92
N SER A 243 -2.51 22.91 13.51
CA SER A 243 -1.90 24.11 12.97
C SER A 243 -1.79 25.21 14.06
N SER A 244 -0.76 26.04 13.97
CA SER A 244 -0.68 27.25 14.79
C SER A 244 -1.71 28.28 14.30
N GLY A 245 -2.33 29.06 15.24
CA GLY A 245 -3.21 30.15 14.93
C GLY A 245 -4.69 29.87 15.20
N LYS A 246 -5.56 30.67 14.58
CA LYS A 246 -7.03 30.59 14.75
C LYS A 246 -7.56 29.26 14.21
N MET A 247 -8.69 28.86 14.75
CA MET A 247 -9.44 27.70 14.31
C MET A 247 -9.82 27.83 12.83
N ARG A 248 -9.59 26.77 12.07
CA ARG A 248 -9.92 26.63 10.64
C ARG A 248 -10.69 25.36 10.42
N PHE A 249 -11.67 25.42 9.55
CA PHE A 249 -12.40 24.25 9.07
C PHE A 249 -12.04 24.00 7.62
N ASN A 250 -11.96 22.73 7.28
CA ASN A 250 -11.86 22.27 5.90
C ASN A 250 -12.95 21.22 5.68
N PHE A 251 -13.80 21.44 4.71
CA PHE A 251 -14.79 20.49 4.23
C PHE A 251 -14.46 20.10 2.81
N SER A 252 -14.39 18.80 2.55
CA SER A 252 -14.23 18.24 1.20
C SER A 252 -15.30 17.21 0.92
N THR A 253 -15.91 17.28 -0.25
CA THR A 253 -16.82 16.28 -0.76
C THR A 253 -16.42 15.87 -2.16
N LEU A 254 -16.53 14.57 -2.43
CA LEU A 254 -16.30 13.98 -3.74
C LEU A 254 -17.50 13.11 -4.08
N TYR A 255 -17.99 13.27 -5.31
CA TYR A 255 -18.95 12.37 -5.94
C TYR A 255 -18.32 11.78 -7.19
N SER A 256 -18.46 10.47 -7.39
CA SER A 256 -17.97 9.82 -8.60
C SER A 256 -18.91 8.75 -9.12
N LEU A 257 -18.83 8.55 -10.44
CA LEU A 257 -19.49 7.48 -11.19
C LEU A 257 -18.42 6.55 -11.77
N SER A 258 -18.55 5.28 -11.50
CA SER A 258 -17.68 4.20 -11.98
C SER A 258 -18.39 3.38 -13.05
N THR A 259 -17.71 3.10 -14.16
CA THR A 259 -18.26 2.32 -15.28
C THR A 259 -17.29 1.21 -15.67
N LEU A 260 -17.78 0.13 -16.22
CA LEU A 260 -16.98 -0.95 -16.80
C LEU A 260 -16.27 -0.45 -18.08
N PRO A 261 -14.93 -0.46 -18.19
CA PRO A 261 -14.22 0.05 -19.36
C PRO A 261 -14.15 -0.96 -20.52
N LYS A 262 -14.21 -2.26 -20.23
CA LYS A 262 -14.06 -3.35 -21.20
C LYS A 262 -14.69 -4.62 -20.62
N GLU A 263 -15.44 -5.34 -21.45
CA GLU A 263 -15.92 -6.70 -21.17
C GLU A 263 -14.90 -7.76 -21.60
N ALA A 264 -15.06 -8.95 -21.03
CA ALA A 264 -14.32 -10.11 -21.47
C ALA A 264 -14.78 -10.56 -22.85
N ASP A 265 -13.84 -10.89 -23.72
CA ASP A 265 -14.12 -11.33 -25.09
C ASP A 265 -14.56 -12.82 -25.08
N VAL A 266 -15.87 -13.03 -25.24
CA VAL A 266 -16.54 -14.34 -25.28
C VAL A 266 -17.37 -14.47 -26.54
N LEU A 267 -17.83 -15.67 -26.85
CA LEU A 267 -18.70 -15.88 -28.01
C LEU A 267 -20.02 -15.08 -27.83
N THR A 268 -20.40 -14.34 -28.85
CA THR A 268 -21.74 -13.72 -28.92
C THR A 268 -22.82 -14.79 -29.02
N PRO A 269 -24.09 -14.51 -28.67
CA PRO A 269 -25.17 -15.48 -28.82
C PRO A 269 -25.27 -16.08 -30.23
N ALA A 270 -24.98 -15.30 -31.27
CA ALA A 270 -25.01 -15.73 -32.67
C ALA A 270 -23.85 -16.68 -32.99
N GLU A 271 -22.62 -16.31 -32.61
CA GLU A 271 -21.41 -17.15 -32.75
C GLU A 271 -21.54 -18.47 -31.99
N PHE A 272 -22.08 -18.39 -30.77
CA PHE A 272 -22.33 -19.56 -29.93
C PHE A 272 -23.30 -20.53 -30.59
N ARG A 273 -24.44 -20.06 -31.10
CA ARG A 273 -25.40 -20.90 -31.83
C ARG A 273 -24.79 -21.53 -33.08
N ALA A 274 -24.03 -20.73 -33.85
CA ALA A 274 -23.35 -21.22 -35.03
C ALA A 274 -22.35 -22.34 -34.67
N TYR A 275 -21.59 -22.13 -33.60
CA TYR A 275 -20.60 -23.10 -33.11
C TYR A 275 -21.27 -24.39 -32.62
N VAL A 276 -22.31 -24.30 -31.80
CA VAL A 276 -23.02 -25.48 -31.27
C VAL A 276 -23.74 -26.23 -32.40
N ASN A 277 -24.33 -25.53 -33.38
CA ASN A 277 -24.94 -26.20 -34.55
C ASN A 277 -23.91 -26.94 -35.43
N ALA A 278 -22.70 -26.42 -35.52
CA ALA A 278 -21.63 -27.06 -36.33
C ALA A 278 -20.98 -28.26 -35.67
N HIS A 279 -20.90 -28.26 -34.34
CA HIS A 279 -20.08 -29.25 -33.60
C HIS A 279 -20.85 -30.07 -32.56
N GLY A 280 -22.10 -29.65 -32.22
CA GLY A 280 -22.93 -30.32 -31.22
C GLY A 280 -23.67 -31.54 -31.77
N THR A 281 -23.95 -32.49 -30.88
CA THR A 281 -24.88 -33.58 -31.16
C THR A 281 -26.30 -33.07 -31.23
N PRO A 282 -27.25 -33.77 -31.86
CA PRO A 282 -28.65 -33.38 -31.88
C PRO A 282 -29.24 -33.11 -30.48
N ALA A 283 -28.85 -33.88 -29.49
CA ALA A 283 -29.27 -33.69 -28.10
C ALA A 283 -28.77 -32.35 -27.52
N GLN A 284 -27.49 -31.99 -27.79
CA GLN A 284 -26.87 -30.75 -27.36
C GLN A 284 -27.45 -29.52 -28.08
N ILE A 285 -27.74 -29.68 -29.39
CA ILE A 285 -28.43 -28.59 -30.15
C ILE A 285 -29.82 -28.34 -29.59
N ALA A 286 -30.58 -29.42 -29.23
CA ALA A 286 -31.94 -29.31 -28.70
C ALA A 286 -32.03 -28.58 -27.32
N ILE A 287 -30.98 -28.50 -26.55
CA ILE A 287 -30.97 -27.80 -25.24
C ILE A 287 -30.61 -26.32 -25.34
N MET A 288 -30.26 -25.81 -26.53
CA MET A 288 -30.11 -24.38 -26.73
C MET A 288 -31.41 -23.64 -26.46
N GLY A 289 -31.34 -22.56 -25.72
CA GLY A 289 -32.51 -21.68 -25.53
C GLY A 289 -32.70 -20.65 -26.65
N ASN A 290 -33.70 -19.83 -26.53
CA ASN A 290 -34.03 -18.78 -27.50
C ASN A 290 -33.60 -17.35 -27.07
N ALA A 291 -33.05 -17.19 -25.87
CA ALA A 291 -32.63 -15.91 -25.39
C ALA A 291 -31.30 -15.44 -26.03
N ASN A 292 -31.01 -14.16 -25.95
CA ASN A 292 -29.71 -13.54 -26.32
C ASN A 292 -29.17 -12.75 -25.13
N THR A 293 -28.77 -13.46 -24.11
CA THR A 293 -28.35 -12.87 -22.83
C THR A 293 -26.89 -12.49 -22.88
N ASN A 294 -26.56 -11.23 -22.68
CA ASN A 294 -25.20 -10.80 -22.33
C ASN A 294 -25.06 -10.88 -20.81
N TRP A 295 -24.51 -11.99 -20.34
CA TRP A 295 -24.36 -12.24 -18.90
C TRP A 295 -23.45 -11.24 -18.20
N GLN A 296 -22.54 -10.57 -18.91
CA GLN A 296 -21.69 -9.54 -18.33
C GLN A 296 -22.50 -8.26 -18.04
N ASP A 297 -23.41 -7.85 -18.93
CA ASP A 297 -24.33 -6.73 -18.67
C ASP A 297 -25.26 -7.01 -17.48
N GLU A 298 -25.65 -8.27 -17.26
CA GLU A 298 -26.52 -8.66 -16.14
C GLU A 298 -25.84 -8.59 -14.76
N VAL A 299 -24.52 -8.75 -14.72
CA VAL A 299 -23.76 -8.74 -13.44
C VAL A 299 -23.05 -7.42 -13.16
N TYR A 300 -22.73 -6.65 -14.19
CA TYR A 300 -22.08 -5.36 -14.02
C TYR A 300 -23.05 -4.20 -14.17
N GLY A 301 -22.83 -3.16 -13.38
CA GLY A 301 -23.60 -1.93 -13.43
C GLY A 301 -22.74 -0.70 -13.19
N ASN A 302 -23.33 0.48 -13.40
CA ASN A 302 -22.71 1.73 -13.00
C ASN A 302 -22.75 1.86 -11.47
N ALA A 303 -21.67 2.29 -10.88
CA ALA A 303 -21.51 2.38 -9.44
C ALA A 303 -21.20 3.80 -8.98
N SER A 304 -21.82 4.22 -7.88
CA SER A 304 -21.62 5.54 -7.31
C SER A 304 -20.64 5.50 -6.13
N THR A 305 -19.93 6.60 -5.93
CA THR A 305 -19.11 6.80 -4.70
C THR A 305 -19.29 8.20 -4.19
N THR A 306 -19.49 8.33 -2.86
CA THR A 306 -19.44 9.61 -2.14
C THR A 306 -18.39 9.55 -1.05
N ASP A 307 -17.53 10.57 -0.96
CA ASP A 307 -16.53 10.72 0.10
C ASP A 307 -16.59 12.12 0.69
N ASN A 308 -17.05 12.22 1.94
CA ASN A 308 -17.28 13.48 2.65
C ASN A 308 -16.33 13.56 3.86
N ASN A 309 -15.57 14.64 3.96
CA ASN A 309 -14.60 14.82 5.01
C ASN A 309 -14.70 16.23 5.60
N LEU A 310 -14.74 16.30 6.92
CA LEU A 310 -14.71 17.55 7.67
C LEU A 310 -13.54 17.50 8.64
N SER A 311 -12.72 18.53 8.65
CA SER A 311 -11.65 18.67 9.64
C SER A 311 -11.60 20.06 10.23
N MET A 312 -11.21 20.11 11.50
CA MET A 312 -11.02 21.32 12.28
C MET A 312 -9.59 21.30 12.83
N SER A 313 -8.85 22.39 12.64
CA SER A 313 -7.50 22.53 13.16
C SER A 313 -7.26 23.95 13.70
N GLY A 314 -6.38 24.04 14.69
CA GLY A 314 -6.05 25.32 15.31
C GLY A 314 -5.21 25.15 16.56
N THR A 315 -5.07 26.22 17.33
CA THR A 315 -4.41 26.20 18.63
C THR A 315 -5.32 26.79 19.70
N TYR A 316 -5.60 26.01 20.73
CA TYR A 316 -6.29 26.49 21.92
C TYR A 316 -5.26 26.75 23.03
N LYS A 317 -5.04 28.01 23.41
CA LYS A 317 -3.94 28.47 24.29
C LYS A 317 -2.58 27.98 23.69
N LYS A 318 -1.91 27.02 24.34
CA LYS A 318 -0.62 26.45 23.89
C LYS A 318 -0.78 25.04 23.31
N LEU A 319 -2.01 24.57 23.03
CA LEU A 319 -2.32 23.23 22.55
C LEU A 319 -2.72 23.28 21.07
N PRO A 320 -1.83 22.97 20.12
CA PRO A 320 -2.21 22.71 18.75
C PRO A 320 -3.05 21.43 18.69
N TYR A 321 -4.14 21.48 17.91
CA TYR A 321 -5.05 20.35 17.76
C TYR A 321 -5.55 20.22 16.34
N ARG A 322 -5.88 19.00 15.96
CA ARG A 322 -6.65 18.68 14.77
C ARG A 322 -7.65 17.57 15.08
N VAL A 323 -8.88 17.76 14.62
CA VAL A 323 -9.95 16.75 14.67
C VAL A 323 -10.48 16.58 13.26
N SER A 324 -10.70 15.35 12.82
CA SER A 324 -11.34 15.08 11.53
C SER A 324 -12.37 13.97 11.66
N ILE A 325 -13.38 14.03 10.81
CA ILE A 325 -14.38 12.98 10.57
C ILE A 325 -14.55 12.81 9.07
N GLY A 326 -14.64 11.57 8.62
CA GLY A 326 -14.86 11.20 7.22
C GLY A 326 -15.93 10.14 7.08
N TYR A 327 -16.71 10.24 6.01
CA TYR A 327 -17.69 9.24 5.60
C TYR A 327 -17.55 8.93 4.12
N LEU A 328 -17.26 7.67 3.80
CA LEU A 328 -17.17 7.11 2.46
C LEU A 328 -18.31 6.11 2.27
N ASN A 329 -19.01 6.19 1.15
CA ASN A 329 -19.89 5.14 0.64
C ASN A 329 -19.50 4.86 -0.81
N GLN A 330 -19.12 3.62 -1.11
CA GLN A 330 -18.61 3.18 -2.40
C GLN A 330 -19.38 1.93 -2.85
N ASP A 331 -20.09 2.02 -3.96
CA ASP A 331 -20.68 0.87 -4.63
C ASP A 331 -19.67 0.21 -5.58
N GLY A 332 -19.80 -1.08 -5.81
CA GLY A 332 -19.00 -1.84 -6.77
C GLY A 332 -19.69 -1.93 -8.13
N ILE A 333 -18.91 -1.95 -9.22
CA ILE A 333 -19.46 -2.21 -10.58
C ILE A 333 -20.01 -3.63 -10.72
N LEU A 334 -19.49 -4.62 -9.98
CA LEU A 334 -20.15 -5.89 -9.78
C LEU A 334 -21.32 -5.67 -8.82
N THR A 335 -22.54 -5.95 -9.25
CA THR A 335 -23.76 -5.67 -8.48
C THR A 335 -23.68 -6.29 -7.08
N THR A 336 -24.45 -5.74 -6.14
CA THR A 336 -24.50 -6.10 -4.71
C THR A 336 -23.28 -5.71 -3.85
N GLY A 337 -22.12 -5.43 -4.45
CA GLY A 337 -20.91 -5.03 -3.72
C GLY A 337 -21.02 -3.59 -3.18
N ASN A 338 -20.76 -3.37 -1.87
CA ASN A 338 -20.77 -2.03 -1.27
C ASN A 338 -19.79 -1.95 -0.10
N LEU A 339 -19.17 -0.77 0.07
CA LEU A 339 -18.30 -0.42 1.19
C LEU A 339 -18.72 0.91 1.78
N GLN A 340 -18.95 0.94 3.08
CA GLN A 340 -19.17 2.16 3.87
C GLN A 340 -18.08 2.27 4.92
N ARG A 341 -17.41 3.42 4.99
CA ARG A 341 -16.41 3.70 6.03
C ARG A 341 -16.72 5.01 6.74
N THR A 342 -16.87 4.93 8.06
CA THR A 342 -16.85 6.10 8.94
C THR A 342 -15.51 6.13 9.65
N SER A 343 -14.80 7.24 9.59
CA SER A 343 -13.48 7.41 10.21
C SER A 343 -13.43 8.69 11.03
N GLY A 344 -12.63 8.68 12.09
CA GLY A 344 -12.35 9.85 12.90
C GLY A 344 -10.91 9.87 13.35
N SER A 345 -10.31 11.06 13.46
CA SER A 345 -8.97 11.21 14.01
C SER A 345 -8.87 12.43 14.92
N ILE A 346 -8.03 12.33 15.96
CA ILE A 346 -7.68 13.39 16.88
C ILE A 346 -6.17 13.42 17.00
N THR A 347 -5.58 14.61 16.80
CA THR A 347 -4.15 14.84 17.00
C THR A 347 -3.97 16.05 17.91
N LEU A 348 -3.18 15.88 18.99
CA LEU A 348 -2.86 16.91 19.96
C LEU A 348 -1.34 17.00 20.10
N ASN A 349 -0.77 18.20 20.05
CA ASN A 349 0.67 18.40 20.06
C ASN A 349 1.09 19.47 21.10
N PRO A 350 0.82 19.29 22.42
CA PRO A 350 1.19 20.27 23.43
C PRO A 350 2.70 20.31 23.64
N LYS A 351 3.19 21.49 23.97
CA LYS A 351 4.56 21.74 24.41
C LYS A 351 4.52 22.38 25.79
N LEU A 352 5.24 21.80 26.73
CA LEU A 352 5.24 22.16 28.13
C LEU A 352 6.65 22.49 28.60
N PHE A 353 6.77 23.18 29.74
CA PHE A 353 8.04 23.52 30.37
C PHE A 353 9.01 24.24 29.40
N ASP A 354 8.53 25.31 28.77
CA ASP A 354 9.29 26.08 27.77
C ASP A 354 9.92 25.21 26.65
N ASP A 355 9.07 24.38 26.07
CA ASP A 355 9.42 23.41 25.00
C ASP A 355 10.37 22.26 25.43
N HIS A 356 10.60 22.07 26.74
CA HIS A 356 11.38 20.91 27.24
C HIS A 356 10.63 19.60 27.12
N LEU A 357 9.30 19.62 27.25
CA LEU A 357 8.46 18.44 27.03
C LEU A 357 7.53 18.65 25.86
N LYS A 358 7.70 17.85 24.81
CA LYS A 358 6.77 17.74 23.69
C LYS A 358 5.98 16.46 23.83
N ILE A 359 4.67 16.54 23.66
CA ILE A 359 3.81 15.37 23.68
C ILE A 359 3.08 15.34 22.33
N ASP A 360 3.12 14.20 21.65
CA ASP A 360 2.33 13.94 20.45
C ASP A 360 1.31 12.85 20.78
N VAL A 361 0.02 13.20 20.74
CA VAL A 361 -1.10 12.26 20.90
C VAL A 361 -1.79 12.10 19.57
N ASN A 362 -1.84 10.86 19.07
CA ASN A 362 -2.53 10.54 17.83
C ASN A 362 -3.52 9.41 18.09
N LEU A 363 -4.80 9.66 17.84
CA LEU A 363 -5.87 8.69 17.94
C LEU A 363 -6.65 8.63 16.63
N LYS A 364 -6.80 7.45 16.07
CA LYS A 364 -7.55 7.20 14.84
C LYS A 364 -8.49 6.04 15.06
N GLY A 365 -9.72 6.19 14.61
CA GLY A 365 -10.72 5.14 14.66
C GLY A 365 -11.48 5.04 13.34
N SER A 366 -11.84 3.83 12.95
CA SER A 366 -12.70 3.60 11.80
C SER A 366 -13.65 2.43 12.02
N ILE A 367 -14.83 2.57 11.44
CA ILE A 367 -15.84 1.53 11.32
C ILE A 367 -16.13 1.37 9.83
N THR A 368 -15.93 0.14 9.35
CA THR A 368 -16.22 -0.22 7.98
C THR A 368 -17.34 -1.25 7.96
N LYS A 369 -18.36 -1.01 7.15
CA LYS A 369 -19.40 -1.98 6.81
C LYS A 369 -19.22 -2.36 5.35
N SER A 370 -19.19 -3.66 5.06
CA SER A 370 -19.06 -4.14 3.68
C SER A 370 -20.16 -5.14 3.36
N ARG A 371 -20.67 -5.11 2.14
CA ARG A 371 -21.36 -6.20 1.47
C ARG A 371 -20.46 -6.67 0.35
N PHE A 372 -19.98 -7.91 0.44
CA PHE A 372 -19.14 -8.51 -0.57
C PHE A 372 -20.01 -9.17 -1.64
N ALA A 373 -19.84 -8.78 -2.89
CA ALA A 373 -20.40 -9.50 -4.03
C ALA A 373 -19.73 -10.87 -4.16
N ASP A 374 -20.42 -11.85 -4.70
CA ASP A 374 -19.80 -13.13 -5.05
C ASP A 374 -18.98 -12.97 -6.33
N GLU A 375 -17.66 -12.84 -6.20
CA GLU A 375 -16.77 -12.68 -7.35
C GLU A 375 -16.74 -13.91 -8.26
N GLY A 376 -17.25 -15.08 -7.81
CA GLY A 376 -17.51 -16.24 -8.66
C GLY A 376 -18.43 -15.93 -9.83
N ALA A 377 -19.32 -14.93 -9.68
CA ALA A 377 -20.21 -14.47 -10.74
C ALA A 377 -19.45 -13.93 -11.97
N ILE A 378 -18.24 -13.36 -11.78
CA ILE A 378 -17.38 -12.91 -12.89
C ILE A 378 -17.02 -14.08 -13.80
N GLY A 379 -16.54 -15.16 -13.20
CA GLY A 379 -16.15 -16.39 -13.94
C GLY A 379 -17.34 -17.09 -14.56
N THR A 380 -18.47 -17.12 -13.89
CA THR A 380 -19.67 -17.76 -14.44
C THR A 380 -20.33 -16.92 -15.52
N ALA A 381 -20.30 -15.58 -15.45
CA ALA A 381 -20.83 -14.70 -16.50
C ALA A 381 -20.13 -14.88 -17.85
N VAL A 382 -18.84 -15.17 -17.85
CA VAL A 382 -18.09 -15.45 -19.09
C VAL A 382 -18.28 -16.89 -19.59
N ARG A 383 -18.85 -17.78 -18.78
CA ARG A 383 -19.04 -19.20 -19.08
C ARG A 383 -20.50 -19.62 -19.23
N PHE A 384 -21.47 -18.83 -18.78
CA PHE A 384 -22.86 -19.23 -18.84
C PHE A 384 -23.38 -19.18 -20.27
N ASP A 385 -24.26 -20.15 -20.63
CA ASP A 385 -24.87 -20.26 -21.95
C ASP A 385 -25.63 -18.98 -22.31
N PRO A 386 -25.26 -18.24 -23.38
CA PRO A 386 -25.91 -16.99 -23.76
C PRO A 386 -27.27 -17.17 -24.41
N THR A 387 -27.66 -18.41 -24.67
CA THR A 387 -28.99 -18.74 -25.22
C THR A 387 -30.07 -18.95 -24.17
N GLN A 388 -29.70 -18.93 -22.89
CA GLN A 388 -30.59 -19.08 -21.75
C GLN A 388 -31.03 -17.74 -21.19
N SER A 389 -32.25 -17.65 -20.67
CA SER A 389 -32.71 -16.48 -19.93
C SER A 389 -32.23 -16.48 -18.49
N VAL A 390 -32.13 -15.30 -17.88
CA VAL A 390 -31.73 -15.16 -16.47
C VAL A 390 -32.71 -15.89 -15.56
N MET A 391 -33.99 -15.69 -15.78
CA MET A 391 -35.09 -16.27 -15.00
C MET A 391 -35.83 -17.37 -15.77
N THR A 392 -36.37 -18.31 -15.05
CA THR A 392 -37.26 -19.38 -15.57
C THR A 392 -38.63 -19.30 -14.91
N LYS A 393 -39.63 -20.00 -15.49
CA LYS A 393 -40.96 -20.11 -14.89
C LYS A 393 -41.00 -21.02 -13.66
N SER A 394 -39.98 -21.81 -13.43
CA SER A 394 -39.83 -22.64 -12.25
C SER A 394 -39.38 -21.83 -11.06
N ASN A 395 -40.00 -21.97 -9.87
CA ASN A 395 -39.55 -21.35 -8.63
C ASN A 395 -38.39 -22.11 -7.98
N ARG A 396 -37.96 -23.22 -8.53
CA ARG A 396 -36.79 -23.96 -8.06
C ARG A 396 -35.55 -23.05 -8.18
N PHE A 397 -34.64 -23.10 -7.27
CA PHE A 397 -33.47 -22.26 -7.21
C PHE A 397 -33.74 -20.74 -7.21
N GLY A 398 -34.89 -20.35 -6.62
CA GLY A 398 -35.28 -18.94 -6.54
C GLY A 398 -35.77 -18.35 -7.88
N GLY A 399 -36.10 -19.17 -8.87
CA GLY A 399 -36.51 -18.74 -10.18
C GLY A 399 -35.38 -18.54 -11.21
N TYR A 400 -34.13 -18.68 -10.81
CA TYR A 400 -32.98 -18.58 -11.70
C TYR A 400 -32.85 -19.83 -12.58
N PHE A 401 -32.49 -19.65 -13.86
CA PHE A 401 -32.21 -20.76 -14.75
C PHE A 401 -30.96 -21.51 -14.29
N GLU A 402 -31.08 -22.84 -14.15
CA GLU A 402 -29.94 -23.72 -13.79
C GLU A 402 -29.98 -24.99 -14.64
N TRP A 403 -28.82 -25.53 -14.97
CA TRP A 403 -28.72 -26.80 -15.68
C TRP A 403 -29.13 -27.96 -14.77
N LEU A 404 -30.18 -28.70 -15.19
CA LEU A 404 -30.75 -29.78 -14.41
C LEU A 404 -30.28 -31.15 -14.89
N ASP A 405 -30.15 -32.05 -13.93
CA ASP A 405 -29.90 -33.48 -14.16
C ASP A 405 -30.99 -34.29 -13.47
N PRO A 406 -31.91 -34.89 -14.23
CA PRO A 406 -33.00 -35.67 -13.67
C PRO A 406 -32.52 -36.89 -12.85
N SER A 407 -31.30 -37.40 -13.10
CA SER A 407 -30.71 -38.51 -12.37
C SER A 407 -30.03 -38.11 -11.08
N SER A 408 -29.83 -36.80 -10.86
CA SER A 408 -29.18 -36.26 -9.66
C SER A 408 -30.15 -36.05 -8.52
N THR A 409 -29.76 -36.41 -7.32
CA THR A 409 -30.54 -36.19 -6.09
C THR A 409 -30.75 -34.69 -5.80
N THR A 410 -29.82 -33.86 -6.19
CA THR A 410 -29.93 -32.38 -6.10
C THR A 410 -30.71 -31.80 -7.28
N GLY A 411 -30.83 -32.55 -8.37
CA GLY A 411 -31.38 -32.12 -9.64
C GLY A 411 -30.53 -31.13 -10.42
N LEU A 412 -29.31 -30.86 -10.00
CA LEU A 412 -28.35 -29.99 -10.67
C LEU A 412 -27.35 -30.82 -11.46
N ARG A 413 -26.96 -30.35 -12.65
CA ARG A 413 -25.86 -30.92 -13.41
C ARG A 413 -24.55 -30.66 -12.66
N LYS A 414 -23.80 -31.70 -12.38
CA LYS A 414 -22.46 -31.56 -11.80
C LYS A 414 -21.58 -30.77 -12.77
N LEU A 415 -20.73 -29.88 -12.26
CA LEU A 415 -19.77 -29.07 -12.99
C LEU A 415 -20.34 -28.03 -13.96
N ALA A 416 -21.66 -28.01 -14.20
CA ALA A 416 -22.26 -26.91 -14.96
C ALA A 416 -22.02 -25.56 -14.24
N PRO A 417 -21.77 -24.47 -14.98
CA PRO A 417 -21.72 -23.14 -14.38
C PRO A 417 -23.05 -22.80 -13.73
N LEU A 418 -23.01 -22.14 -12.58
CA LEU A 418 -24.20 -21.62 -11.90
C LEU A 418 -24.61 -20.27 -12.49
N ASN A 419 -25.89 -19.96 -12.45
CA ASN A 419 -26.41 -18.67 -12.89
C ASN A 419 -25.69 -17.52 -12.18
N PRO A 420 -24.99 -16.62 -12.91
CA PRO A 420 -24.18 -15.58 -12.29
C PRO A 420 -24.99 -14.54 -11.52
N VAL A 421 -26.22 -14.23 -11.97
CA VAL A 421 -27.11 -13.32 -11.24
C VAL A 421 -27.63 -13.99 -9.98
N GLY A 422 -27.96 -15.28 -10.04
CA GLY A 422 -28.34 -16.08 -8.88
C GLY A 422 -27.25 -16.13 -7.80
N LEU A 423 -25.97 -16.22 -8.22
CA LEU A 423 -24.83 -16.15 -7.28
C LEU A 423 -24.76 -14.81 -6.54
N LEU A 424 -25.01 -13.70 -7.22
CA LEU A 424 -24.97 -12.36 -6.65
C LEU A 424 -26.16 -12.06 -5.75
N GLU A 425 -27.36 -12.37 -6.19
CA GLU A 425 -28.59 -11.94 -5.51
C GLU A 425 -28.98 -12.85 -4.35
N GLN A 426 -28.69 -14.16 -4.47
CA GLN A 426 -29.04 -15.12 -3.42
C GLN A 426 -27.99 -15.22 -2.32
N ARG A 427 -26.79 -14.66 -2.50
CA ARG A 427 -25.76 -14.59 -1.46
C ARG A 427 -25.78 -13.24 -0.76
N THR A 428 -25.80 -13.27 0.55
CA THR A 428 -25.61 -12.09 1.40
C THR A 428 -24.39 -12.29 2.28
N ASP A 429 -23.28 -11.62 1.93
CA ASP A 429 -22.03 -11.58 2.70
C ASP A 429 -21.85 -10.18 3.24
N LYS A 430 -22.14 -9.99 4.53
CA LYS A 430 -22.07 -8.69 5.22
C LYS A 430 -21.10 -8.73 6.36
N SER A 431 -20.31 -7.67 6.48
CA SER A 431 -19.37 -7.51 7.56
C SER A 431 -19.45 -6.14 8.24
N LYS A 432 -18.94 -6.12 9.47
CA LYS A 432 -18.61 -4.90 10.21
C LYS A 432 -17.23 -5.07 10.80
N SER A 433 -16.31 -4.21 10.39
CA SER A 433 -14.96 -4.18 10.91
C SER A 433 -14.70 -2.84 11.60
N GLN A 434 -14.00 -2.91 12.73
CA GLN A 434 -13.65 -1.77 13.56
C GLN A 434 -12.14 -1.78 13.78
N ARG A 435 -11.48 -0.62 13.68
CA ARG A 435 -10.06 -0.48 13.97
C ARG A 435 -9.80 0.80 14.72
N SER A 436 -8.90 0.74 15.68
CA SER A 436 -8.35 1.92 16.34
C SER A 436 -6.83 1.79 16.36
N ILE A 437 -6.17 2.86 15.91
CA ILE A 437 -4.70 3.00 15.93
C ILE A 437 -4.39 4.27 16.69
N GLY A 438 -3.50 4.20 17.65
CA GLY A 438 -3.12 5.39 18.39
C GLY A 438 -1.78 5.24 19.08
N ASN A 439 -1.21 6.39 19.41
CA ASN A 439 -0.04 6.47 20.26
C ASN A 439 -0.01 7.76 21.05
N ILE A 440 0.76 7.71 22.12
CA ILE A 440 1.22 8.88 22.85
C ILE A 440 2.75 8.84 22.89
N GLN A 441 3.38 9.87 22.36
CA GLN A 441 4.82 10.02 22.33
C GLN A 441 5.24 11.18 23.20
N PHE A 442 6.23 10.98 24.06
CA PHE A 442 6.87 11.99 24.89
C PHE A 442 8.30 12.21 24.40
N ASP A 443 8.71 13.45 24.15
CA ASP A 443 10.08 13.86 23.89
C ASP A 443 10.46 14.88 24.98
N TYR A 444 11.27 14.42 25.95
CA TYR A 444 11.69 15.23 27.08
C TYR A 444 13.16 15.61 26.96
N LYS A 445 13.40 16.90 26.73
CA LYS A 445 14.71 17.51 26.73
C LYS A 445 15.13 17.80 28.16
N LEU A 446 16.21 17.15 28.63
CA LEU A 446 16.67 17.27 30.01
C LEU A 446 17.04 18.72 30.34
N HIS A 447 16.54 19.26 31.45
CA HIS A 447 16.82 20.63 31.86
C HIS A 447 18.28 20.89 32.17
N PHE A 448 18.93 19.92 32.83
CA PHE A 448 20.34 20.01 33.22
C PHE A 448 21.31 19.59 32.11
N PHE A 449 20.84 18.91 31.08
CA PHE A 449 21.64 18.46 29.93
C PHE A 449 20.83 18.52 28.63
N PRO A 450 20.62 19.72 28.06
CA PRO A 450 19.69 19.94 26.96
C PRO A 450 20.04 19.25 25.62
N ASP A 451 21.28 18.80 25.49
CA ASP A 451 21.73 18.03 24.32
C ASP A 451 21.19 16.59 24.33
N LEU A 452 20.62 16.12 25.47
CA LEU A 452 20.08 14.78 25.64
C LEU A 452 18.55 14.83 25.80
N HIS A 453 17.87 14.04 24.99
CA HIS A 453 16.44 13.85 25.03
C HIS A 453 16.10 12.42 25.45
N VAL A 454 15.11 12.26 26.29
CA VAL A 454 14.50 10.97 26.64
C VAL A 454 13.18 10.87 25.89
N ASN A 455 13.01 9.82 25.11
CA ASN A 455 11.82 9.57 24.32
C ASN A 455 11.11 8.33 24.82
N LEU A 456 9.77 8.40 24.89
CA LEU A 456 8.87 7.30 25.20
C LEU A 456 7.72 7.32 24.21
N ASN A 457 7.47 6.20 23.52
CA ASN A 457 6.33 6.01 22.62
C ASN A 457 5.52 4.79 23.10
N LEU A 458 4.27 5.02 23.45
CA LEU A 458 3.29 3.98 23.79
C LEU A 458 2.25 3.94 22.68
N GLY A 459 2.19 2.82 21.96
CA GLY A 459 1.34 2.69 20.80
C GLY A 459 0.46 1.44 20.84
N TYR A 460 -0.63 1.49 20.09
CA TYR A 460 -1.50 0.34 19.88
C TYR A 460 -2.15 0.36 18.50
N ASP A 461 -2.48 -0.85 18.01
CA ASP A 461 -3.30 -1.08 16.82
C ASP A 461 -4.24 -2.25 17.13
N VAL A 462 -5.51 -1.95 17.35
CA VAL A 462 -6.52 -2.95 17.69
C VAL A 462 -7.61 -2.98 16.64
N SER A 463 -8.02 -4.19 16.26
CA SER A 463 -9.09 -4.38 15.28
C SER A 463 -9.99 -5.56 15.64
N LYS A 464 -11.26 -5.42 15.26
CA LYS A 464 -12.31 -6.44 15.39
C LYS A 464 -13.06 -6.50 14.07
N GLY A 465 -13.09 -7.68 13.46
CA GLY A 465 -13.89 -7.95 12.26
C GLY A 465 -14.89 -9.05 12.53
N GLN A 466 -16.14 -8.84 12.16
CA GLN A 466 -17.22 -9.81 12.29
C GLN A 466 -18.12 -9.75 11.06
N GLY A 467 -18.71 -10.87 10.69
CA GLY A 467 -19.64 -10.92 9.57
C GLY A 467 -20.46 -12.18 9.53
N THR A 468 -21.39 -12.16 8.57
CA THR A 468 -22.30 -13.28 8.27
C THR A 468 -22.27 -13.54 6.78
N VAL A 469 -22.25 -14.82 6.40
CA VAL A 469 -22.46 -15.28 5.04
C VAL A 469 -23.73 -16.10 5.03
N PHE A 470 -24.73 -15.61 4.33
CA PHE A 470 -26.02 -16.28 4.21
C PHE A 470 -26.28 -16.61 2.74
N VAL A 471 -26.67 -17.87 2.48
CA VAL A 471 -27.20 -18.34 1.19
C VAL A 471 -28.43 -19.18 1.51
N PRO A 472 -29.62 -18.91 0.92
CA PRO A 472 -30.82 -19.70 1.21
C PRO A 472 -30.64 -21.15 0.72
N ASP A 473 -31.38 -22.05 1.32
CA ASP A 473 -31.39 -23.47 0.94
C ASP A 473 -31.92 -23.71 -0.48
N SER A 474 -32.76 -22.81 -0.97
CA SER A 474 -33.24 -22.81 -2.35
C SER A 474 -32.20 -22.38 -3.38
N ALA A 475 -31.04 -21.82 -2.99
CA ALA A 475 -30.04 -21.39 -3.95
C ALA A 475 -29.24 -22.57 -4.52
N ALA A 476 -29.04 -22.59 -5.83
CA ALA A 476 -28.27 -23.63 -6.50
C ALA A 476 -26.83 -23.77 -5.95
N SER A 477 -26.21 -22.66 -5.55
CA SER A 477 -24.84 -22.64 -4.98
C SER A 477 -24.75 -23.39 -3.63
N SER A 478 -25.81 -23.45 -2.84
CA SER A 478 -25.86 -24.20 -1.59
C SER A 478 -26.18 -25.67 -1.82
N TYR A 479 -27.02 -26.00 -2.80
CA TYR A 479 -27.31 -27.38 -3.17
C TYR A 479 -26.07 -28.17 -3.59
N LYS A 480 -25.14 -27.56 -4.33
CA LYS A 480 -23.89 -28.21 -4.73
C LYS A 480 -22.95 -28.54 -3.56
N ARG A 481 -23.11 -27.87 -2.43
CA ARG A 481 -22.25 -28.08 -1.25
C ARG A 481 -22.76 -29.16 -0.30
N SER A 482 -24.04 -29.50 -0.37
CA SER A 482 -24.61 -30.49 0.52
C SER A 482 -24.44 -31.91 -0.04
N PRO A 483 -23.78 -32.82 0.66
CA PRO A 483 -23.81 -34.25 0.35
C PRO A 483 -25.22 -34.84 0.52
N ASP A 484 -26.02 -34.23 1.38
CA ASP A 484 -27.40 -34.56 1.67
C ASP A 484 -28.31 -33.54 1.00
N ALA A 485 -28.93 -33.93 -0.08
CA ALA A 485 -29.81 -33.09 -0.91
C ALA A 485 -31.05 -32.53 -0.17
N LYS A 486 -31.28 -32.94 1.07
CA LYS A 486 -32.43 -32.50 1.90
C LYS A 486 -32.14 -31.18 2.64
N HIS A 487 -30.89 -30.80 2.80
CA HIS A 487 -30.48 -29.65 3.58
C HIS A 487 -29.42 -28.81 2.85
N GLY A 488 -29.89 -27.85 2.05
CA GLY A 488 -29.06 -26.81 1.46
C GLY A 488 -28.91 -25.60 2.41
N GLY A 489 -28.33 -24.55 1.87
CA GLY A 489 -28.14 -23.27 2.57
C GLY A 489 -26.77 -23.13 3.23
N VAL A 490 -26.41 -21.87 3.49
CA VAL A 490 -25.23 -21.47 4.23
C VAL A 490 -25.63 -20.38 5.21
N ASN A 491 -25.26 -20.53 6.48
CA ASN A 491 -25.46 -19.51 7.49
C ASN A 491 -24.22 -19.44 8.39
N ASN A 492 -23.13 -18.93 7.84
CA ASN A 492 -21.85 -18.84 8.53
C ASN A 492 -21.70 -17.51 9.24
N ARG A 493 -21.07 -17.54 10.39
CA ARG A 493 -20.62 -16.36 11.12
C ARG A 493 -19.14 -16.46 11.40
N TYR A 494 -18.48 -15.31 11.38
CA TYR A 494 -17.08 -15.22 11.71
C TYR A 494 -16.81 -14.00 12.60
N LEU A 495 -15.83 -14.16 13.47
CA LEU A 495 -15.31 -13.10 14.31
C LEU A 495 -13.78 -13.26 14.38
N GLN A 496 -13.08 -12.17 14.18
CA GLN A 496 -11.64 -12.09 14.40
C GLN A 496 -11.32 -10.86 15.23
N LYS A 497 -10.41 -11.01 16.19
CA LYS A 497 -9.86 -9.91 16.96
C LYS A 497 -8.34 -9.89 16.77
N LYS A 498 -7.78 -8.72 16.55
CA LYS A 498 -6.32 -8.50 16.48
C LYS A 498 -5.95 -7.38 17.42
N SER A 499 -4.81 -7.53 18.08
CA SER A 499 -4.20 -6.47 18.89
C SER A 499 -2.68 -6.47 18.68
N ASN A 500 -2.13 -5.29 18.57
CA ASN A 500 -0.72 -5.02 18.58
C ASN A 500 -0.48 -3.93 19.62
N SER A 501 0.40 -4.17 20.58
CA SER A 501 0.82 -3.20 21.59
C SER A 501 2.29 -2.90 21.39
N LEU A 502 2.66 -1.63 21.47
CA LEU A 502 4.00 -1.11 21.24
C LEU A 502 4.46 -0.29 22.44
N LEU A 503 5.66 -0.61 22.96
CA LEU A 503 6.40 0.24 23.86
C LEU A 503 7.79 0.48 23.26
N GLU A 504 8.16 1.74 23.07
CA GLU A 504 9.50 2.12 22.64
C GLU A 504 10.03 3.20 23.55
N THR A 505 11.27 3.05 23.98
CA THR A 505 11.97 4.07 24.74
C THR A 505 13.39 4.21 24.20
N TYR A 506 13.85 5.45 24.06
CA TYR A 506 15.21 5.70 23.57
C TYR A 506 15.76 7.03 24.08
N LEU A 507 17.06 7.07 24.18
CA LEU A 507 17.83 8.28 24.41
C LEU A 507 18.30 8.84 23.07
N ASN A 508 18.18 10.14 22.89
CA ASN A 508 18.71 10.83 21.72
C ASN A 508 19.63 11.97 22.17
N TYR A 509 20.91 11.87 21.83
CA TYR A 509 21.93 12.86 22.09
C TYR A 509 22.31 13.59 20.81
N THR A 510 22.18 14.91 20.79
CA THR A 510 22.54 15.75 19.64
C THR A 510 23.44 16.88 20.07
N LYS A 511 24.65 16.98 19.47
CA LYS A 511 25.65 17.99 19.78
C LYS A 511 26.29 18.58 18.53
N ASP A 512 26.27 19.90 18.41
CA ASP A 512 27.08 20.64 17.46
C ASP A 512 28.43 21.03 18.11
N ILE A 513 29.55 20.44 17.64
CA ILE A 513 30.90 20.71 18.14
C ILE A 513 31.58 21.67 17.15
N LYS A 514 31.39 22.97 17.41
CA LYS A 514 31.86 24.05 16.52
C LYS A 514 33.40 24.06 16.36
N SER A 515 34.17 23.73 17.42
CA SER A 515 35.63 23.71 17.41
C SER A 515 36.25 22.82 16.31
N ILE A 516 35.58 21.72 15.98
CA ILE A 516 36.00 20.77 14.95
C ILE A 516 35.04 20.71 13.77
N SER A 517 34.11 21.69 13.66
CA SER A 517 33.07 21.74 12.61
C SER A 517 32.30 20.42 12.46
N SER A 518 31.94 19.80 13.55
CA SER A 518 31.32 18.47 13.60
C SER A 518 29.97 18.49 14.29
N LYS A 519 29.06 17.63 13.83
CA LYS A 519 27.79 17.37 14.49
C LYS A 519 27.66 15.89 14.77
N ILE A 520 27.29 15.56 16.00
CA ILE A 520 26.99 14.18 16.45
C ILE A 520 25.50 14.10 16.76
N ASP A 521 24.87 12.97 16.35
CA ASP A 521 23.53 12.60 16.74
C ASP A 521 23.52 11.09 16.98
N ALA A 522 23.31 10.70 18.24
CA ALA A 522 23.37 9.33 18.69
C ALA A 522 22.05 8.92 19.34
N ILE A 523 21.55 7.74 18.99
CA ILE A 523 20.35 7.13 19.55
C ILE A 523 20.69 5.77 20.10
N ALA A 524 20.17 5.45 21.30
CA ALA A 524 20.20 4.11 21.88
C ALA A 524 18.83 3.82 22.50
N GLY A 525 18.25 2.66 22.22
CA GLY A 525 16.88 2.40 22.64
C GLY A 525 16.50 0.94 22.72
N TYR A 526 15.28 0.76 23.20
CA TYR A 526 14.58 -0.52 23.42
C TYR A 526 13.18 -0.44 22.84
N SER A 527 12.72 -1.53 22.22
CA SER A 527 11.34 -1.67 21.72
C SER A 527 10.78 -3.04 22.10
N TYR A 528 9.54 -3.05 22.53
CA TYR A 528 8.75 -4.25 22.80
C TYR A 528 7.44 -4.20 22.03
N GLN A 529 7.09 -5.29 21.32
CA GLN A 529 5.82 -5.44 20.61
C GLN A 529 5.17 -6.77 20.96
N ASP A 530 3.86 -6.76 21.18
CA ASP A 530 3.04 -7.95 21.41
C ASP A 530 1.89 -7.98 20.39
N PHE A 531 1.89 -9.00 19.55
CA PHE A 531 0.88 -9.24 18.53
C PHE A 531 0.01 -10.40 18.94
N SER A 532 -1.29 -10.20 18.99
CA SER A 532 -2.27 -11.27 19.27
C SER A 532 -3.35 -11.28 18.20
N THR A 533 -3.66 -12.46 17.72
CA THR A 533 -4.78 -12.72 16.81
C THR A 533 -5.64 -13.81 17.39
N THR A 534 -6.95 -13.57 17.51
CA THR A 534 -7.92 -14.56 17.92
C THR A 534 -8.98 -14.72 16.85
N ASN A 535 -9.12 -15.94 16.33
CA ASN A 535 -10.12 -16.33 15.35
C ASN A 535 -11.20 -17.15 16.04
N TYR A 536 -12.44 -16.85 15.71
CA TYR A 536 -13.61 -17.62 16.14
C TYR A 536 -14.33 -18.10 14.89
N PHE A 537 -14.52 -19.39 14.77
CA PHE A 537 -15.20 -20.01 13.63
C PHE A 537 -16.45 -20.73 14.11
N GLY A 538 -17.52 -20.63 13.34
CA GLY A 538 -18.75 -21.33 13.65
C GLY A 538 -19.67 -21.38 12.43
N GLU A 539 -20.38 -22.48 12.28
CA GLU A 539 -21.42 -22.68 11.29
C GLU A 539 -22.77 -22.85 12.00
N LEU A 540 -23.77 -22.10 11.57
CA LEU A 540 -25.14 -22.26 12.04
C LEU A 540 -25.82 -23.34 11.20
N ASN A 541 -26.64 -24.17 11.83
CA ASN A 541 -27.51 -25.04 11.04
C ASN A 541 -28.50 -24.17 10.19
N PRO A 542 -29.12 -24.71 9.14
CA PRO A 542 -30.00 -23.96 8.24
C PRO A 542 -31.15 -23.24 8.97
N ASN A 543 -31.57 -23.71 10.11
CA ASN A 543 -32.63 -23.10 10.91
C ASN A 543 -32.14 -21.98 11.82
N GLY A 544 -30.86 -21.61 11.77
CA GLY A 544 -30.26 -20.54 12.58
C GLY A 544 -30.18 -20.83 14.07
N VAL A 545 -30.41 -22.09 14.50
CA VAL A 545 -30.36 -22.52 15.88
C VAL A 545 -29.04 -23.21 16.14
N LEU A 546 -28.25 -22.66 17.04
CA LEU A 546 -27.09 -23.36 17.59
C LEU A 546 -27.53 -24.20 18.78
N THR A 547 -27.09 -25.45 18.83
CA THR A 547 -27.23 -26.32 19.97
C THR A 547 -25.85 -26.73 20.43
N ASP A 548 -25.64 -26.79 21.72
CA ASP A 548 -24.46 -27.41 22.31
C ASP A 548 -24.52 -28.95 22.22
N ALA A 549 -23.48 -29.63 22.69
CA ALA A 549 -23.41 -31.09 22.71
C ALA A 549 -24.50 -31.74 23.56
N SER A 550 -25.18 -30.99 24.43
CA SER A 550 -26.31 -31.44 25.22
C SER A 550 -27.68 -31.22 24.54
N GLY A 551 -27.68 -30.57 23.35
CA GLY A 551 -28.90 -30.18 22.64
C GLY A 551 -29.54 -28.89 23.15
N ALA A 552 -28.91 -28.17 24.07
CA ALA A 552 -29.43 -26.89 24.58
C ALA A 552 -29.25 -25.78 23.52
N LYS A 553 -30.25 -24.92 23.40
CA LYS A 553 -30.20 -23.74 22.49
C LYS A 553 -29.21 -22.71 23.01
N TRP A 554 -28.29 -22.29 22.18
CA TRP A 554 -27.32 -21.25 22.49
C TRP A 554 -27.56 -19.99 21.67
N ASN A 555 -27.42 -18.82 22.31
CA ASN A 555 -27.56 -17.53 21.63
C ASN A 555 -26.19 -16.95 21.25
N PRO A 556 -25.77 -16.98 19.96
CA PRO A 556 -24.47 -16.51 19.53
C PRO A 556 -24.27 -14.99 19.65
N TYR A 557 -25.32 -14.24 19.96
CA TYR A 557 -25.25 -12.79 20.07
C TYR A 557 -24.97 -12.29 21.48
N SER A 558 -25.15 -13.11 22.50
CA SER A 558 -25.06 -12.66 23.88
C SER A 558 -23.64 -12.65 24.43
N ASP A 559 -22.72 -13.43 23.88
CA ASP A 559 -21.38 -13.52 24.45
C ASP A 559 -20.29 -13.91 23.47
N TYR A 560 -19.93 -12.98 22.59
CA TYR A 560 -18.73 -13.13 21.75
C TYR A 560 -17.42 -13.09 22.54
N ALA A 561 -17.47 -12.69 23.80
CA ALA A 561 -16.26 -12.42 24.56
C ALA A 561 -15.77 -13.64 25.34
N THR A 562 -16.65 -14.53 25.73
CA THR A 562 -16.29 -15.61 26.65
C THR A 562 -16.12 -16.96 25.98
N ASP A 563 -16.99 -17.38 25.08
CA ASP A 563 -16.97 -18.77 24.65
C ASP A 563 -17.10 -19.04 23.15
N GLY A 564 -17.16 -18.04 22.34
CA GLY A 564 -17.30 -18.26 20.89
C GLY A 564 -18.59 -19.03 20.57
N TYR A 565 -18.63 -19.62 19.39
CA TYR A 565 -19.78 -20.37 18.92
C TYR A 565 -19.70 -21.82 19.39
N LEU A 566 -20.66 -22.26 20.14
CA LEU A 566 -20.86 -23.69 20.36
C LEU A 566 -21.72 -24.23 19.21
N ILE A 567 -21.16 -25.13 18.45
CA ILE A 567 -21.87 -25.90 17.45
C ILE A 567 -22.11 -27.27 18.02
N SER A 568 -23.28 -27.84 17.74
CA SER A 568 -23.60 -29.26 18.08
C SER A 568 -22.63 -30.26 17.44
N SER A 569 -21.72 -29.80 16.60
CA SER A 569 -20.60 -30.56 16.00
C SER A 569 -19.30 -30.17 16.67
N PRO A 570 -18.36 -31.09 16.90
CA PRO A 570 -17.06 -30.84 17.54
C PRO A 570 -16.10 -29.95 16.74
N THR A 571 -16.61 -29.19 15.78
CA THR A 571 -15.80 -28.35 14.87
C THR A 571 -15.66 -26.91 15.30
N PHE A 572 -16.22 -26.50 16.46
CA PHE A 572 -15.98 -25.18 16.99
C PHE A 572 -14.51 -25.00 17.39
N ARG A 573 -13.90 -23.95 16.89
CA ARG A 573 -12.49 -23.65 17.17
C ARG A 573 -12.31 -22.18 17.50
N THR A 574 -11.65 -21.94 18.62
CA THR A 574 -10.98 -20.68 18.91
C THR A 574 -9.50 -20.89 18.65
N ASP A 575 -8.95 -20.16 17.67
CA ASP A 575 -7.52 -20.16 17.42
C ASP A 575 -6.93 -18.83 17.91
N LYS A 576 -6.13 -18.89 18.99
CA LYS A 576 -5.42 -17.74 19.54
C LYS A 576 -3.94 -17.88 19.25
N GLN A 577 -3.42 -16.97 18.43
CA GLN A 577 -2.01 -16.89 18.07
C GLN A 577 -1.38 -15.64 18.68
N GLN A 578 -0.19 -15.78 19.25
CA GLN A 578 0.55 -14.69 19.84
C GLN A 578 2.00 -14.71 19.37
N ASN A 579 2.55 -13.54 19.10
CA ASN A 579 3.94 -13.34 18.76
C ASN A 579 4.48 -12.09 19.47
N ARG A 580 5.68 -12.20 20.04
CA ARG A 580 6.36 -11.13 20.75
C ARG A 580 7.69 -10.82 20.07
N LEU A 581 7.99 -9.53 19.98
CA LEU A 581 9.24 -9.02 19.43
C LEU A 581 9.88 -8.07 20.43
N ILE A 582 11.14 -8.34 20.79
CA ILE A 582 11.96 -7.49 21.66
C ILE A 582 13.16 -7.01 20.85
N SER A 583 13.52 -5.75 21.00
CA SER A 583 14.60 -5.16 20.20
C SER A 583 15.45 -4.19 21.01
N PHE A 584 16.76 -4.27 20.79
CA PHE A 584 17.74 -3.28 21.23
C PHE A 584 18.37 -2.65 20.00
N PHE A 585 18.49 -1.34 19.98
CA PHE A 585 19.04 -0.64 18.83
C PHE A 585 19.89 0.56 19.20
N GLY A 586 20.86 0.84 18.32
CA GLY A 586 21.69 2.03 18.39
C GLY A 586 21.95 2.60 17.00
N ARG A 587 22.01 3.91 16.88
CA ARG A 587 22.38 4.61 15.66
C ARG A 587 23.26 5.81 15.99
N LEU A 588 24.35 5.95 15.25
CA LEU A 588 25.24 7.11 15.31
C LEU A 588 25.26 7.78 13.93
N ASN A 589 24.97 9.07 13.91
CA ASN A 589 25.17 9.91 12.75
C ASN A 589 26.26 10.93 13.08
N TYR A 590 27.26 11.04 12.22
CA TYR A 590 28.35 11.98 12.34
C TYR A 590 28.46 12.82 11.07
N THR A 591 28.48 14.13 11.24
CA THR A 591 28.62 15.07 10.11
C THR A 591 29.87 15.91 10.35
N PHE A 592 30.80 15.86 9.40
CA PHE A 592 32.05 16.63 9.44
C PHE A 592 32.04 17.73 8.38
N LYS A 593 32.33 18.96 8.83
CA LYS A 593 32.35 20.20 8.00
C LYS A 593 31.06 20.41 7.16
N GLY A 594 29.94 19.79 7.55
CA GLY A 594 28.71 19.81 6.74
C GLY A 594 28.81 19.13 5.37
N LYS A 595 29.93 18.44 5.07
CA LYS A 595 30.23 17.82 3.75
C LYS A 595 30.23 16.30 3.78
N TYR A 596 30.82 15.71 4.82
CA TYR A 596 30.98 14.26 4.97
C TYR A 596 30.06 13.77 6.06
N LEU A 597 29.17 12.86 5.69
CA LEU A 597 28.15 12.32 6.58
C LEU A 597 28.38 10.81 6.72
N LEU A 598 28.44 10.33 7.95
CA LEU A 598 28.56 8.92 8.30
C LEU A 598 27.35 8.52 9.14
N THR A 599 26.76 7.37 8.84
CA THR A 599 25.72 6.76 9.66
C THR A 599 26.11 5.31 9.95
N GLY A 600 26.09 4.92 11.21
CA GLY A 600 26.20 3.54 11.65
C GLY A 600 24.97 3.15 12.45
N THR A 601 24.38 2.00 12.16
CA THR A 601 23.23 1.46 12.92
C THR A 601 23.51 0.02 13.28
N ILE A 602 23.15 -0.36 14.49
CA ILE A 602 23.12 -1.74 14.94
C ILE A 602 21.81 -2.02 15.64
N ARG A 603 21.20 -3.16 15.31
CA ARG A 603 19.97 -3.61 15.96
C ARG A 603 20.03 -5.11 16.24
N ARG A 604 19.50 -5.51 17.39
CA ARG A 604 19.34 -6.90 17.79
C ARG A 604 17.88 -7.16 18.11
N ASP A 605 17.26 -8.06 17.37
CA ASP A 605 15.84 -8.43 17.52
C ASP A 605 15.71 -9.86 18.00
N GLY A 606 14.80 -10.10 18.96
CA GLY A 606 14.44 -11.41 19.45
C GLY A 606 12.94 -11.67 19.23
N SER A 607 12.60 -12.76 18.53
CA SER A 607 11.22 -13.12 18.19
C SER A 607 10.80 -14.46 18.79
N SER A 608 9.59 -14.52 19.32
CA SER A 608 9.00 -15.75 19.84
C SER A 608 8.58 -16.76 18.75
N ARG A 609 8.74 -16.44 17.47
CA ARG A 609 8.49 -17.35 16.35
C ARG A 609 9.54 -18.42 16.17
N PHE A 610 10.71 -18.25 16.81
CA PHE A 610 11.86 -19.12 16.69
C PHE A 610 12.20 -19.81 18.01
N SER A 611 12.91 -20.93 17.91
CA SER A 611 13.46 -21.63 19.06
C SER A 611 14.45 -20.75 19.85
N GLU A 612 14.80 -21.14 21.05
CA GLU A 612 15.68 -20.36 21.91
C GLU A 612 17.04 -20.07 21.27
N GLU A 613 17.59 -21.02 20.54
CA GLU A 613 18.89 -20.90 19.87
C GLU A 613 18.87 -19.94 18.69
N HIS A 614 17.71 -19.81 18.00
CA HIS A 614 17.59 -19.05 16.73
C HIS A 614 16.75 -17.78 16.84
N ARG A 615 16.24 -17.43 18.06
CA ARG A 615 15.32 -16.29 18.25
C ARG A 615 15.98 -14.94 18.05
N TRP A 616 17.29 -14.80 18.21
CA TRP A 616 17.99 -13.53 18.14
C TRP A 616 18.69 -13.33 16.78
N GLY A 617 18.38 -12.18 16.13
CA GLY A 617 19.05 -11.74 14.91
C GLY A 617 19.80 -10.42 15.12
N TRP A 618 20.94 -10.24 14.41
CA TRP A 618 21.72 -9.01 14.37
C TRP A 618 21.59 -8.34 13.00
N PHE A 619 21.32 -7.04 12.99
CA PHE A 619 21.06 -6.25 11.80
C PHE A 619 21.93 -4.98 11.78
N PRO A 620 23.22 -5.10 11.39
CA PRO A 620 24.12 -3.97 11.26
C PRO A 620 23.92 -3.22 9.94
N SER A 621 24.19 -1.90 9.94
CA SER A 621 24.29 -1.11 8.71
C SER A 621 25.27 0.05 8.86
N GLY A 622 25.86 0.45 7.72
CA GLY A 622 26.71 1.61 7.59
C GLY A 622 26.43 2.38 6.31
N ALA A 623 26.53 3.69 6.36
CA ALA A 623 26.38 4.55 5.19
C ALA A 623 27.31 5.76 5.26
N PHE A 624 27.76 6.18 4.08
CA PHE A 624 28.57 7.36 3.86
C PHE A 624 27.89 8.25 2.82
N ALA A 625 27.87 9.56 3.05
CA ALA A 625 27.47 10.50 2.02
C ALA A 625 28.47 11.67 1.93
N TRP A 626 28.78 12.07 0.70
CA TRP A 626 29.66 13.18 0.39
C TRP A 626 28.92 14.24 -0.38
N ARG A 627 28.77 15.41 0.24
CA ARG A 627 28.15 16.60 -0.37
C ARG A 627 29.19 17.32 -1.23
N MET A 628 29.39 16.84 -2.45
CA MET A 628 30.41 17.30 -3.38
C MET A 628 30.22 18.77 -3.74
N LYS A 629 28.97 19.24 -3.82
CA LYS A 629 28.66 20.68 -4.08
C LYS A 629 29.26 21.63 -3.06
N GLU A 630 29.44 21.19 -1.82
CA GLU A 630 30.03 22.00 -0.75
C GLU A 630 31.56 22.09 -0.81
N GLU A 631 32.21 21.38 -1.74
CA GLU A 631 33.65 21.43 -1.94
C GLU A 631 34.07 22.69 -2.68
N ASN A 632 35.27 23.17 -2.39
CA ASN A 632 35.78 24.43 -2.93
C ASN A 632 35.80 24.46 -4.47
N PHE A 633 36.06 23.31 -5.11
CA PHE A 633 36.12 23.18 -6.58
C PHE A 633 34.73 23.21 -7.25
N LEU A 634 33.63 22.94 -6.52
CA LEU A 634 32.25 23.00 -7.04
C LEU A 634 31.44 24.13 -6.43
N LYS A 635 31.87 24.73 -5.32
CA LYS A 635 31.07 25.71 -4.58
C LYS A 635 30.64 26.89 -5.46
N ASN A 636 31.49 27.34 -6.33
CA ASN A 636 31.25 28.49 -7.23
C ASN A 636 30.56 28.13 -8.55
N VAL A 637 30.23 26.87 -8.80
CA VAL A 637 29.51 26.44 -10.00
C VAL A 637 28.03 26.73 -9.82
N ASN A 638 27.56 27.92 -10.24
CA ASN A 638 26.19 28.42 -9.97
C ASN A 638 25.08 27.60 -10.64
N VAL A 639 25.38 26.93 -11.77
CA VAL A 639 24.41 26.05 -12.46
C VAL A 639 24.09 24.81 -11.62
N LEU A 640 25.06 24.31 -10.87
CA LEU A 640 24.94 23.16 -9.99
C LEU A 640 24.46 23.61 -8.60
N SER A 641 23.26 23.24 -8.19
CA SER A 641 22.69 23.57 -6.90
C SER A 641 22.87 22.49 -5.84
N ASP A 642 23.02 21.23 -6.27
CA ASP A 642 23.35 20.09 -5.40
C ASP A 642 24.09 19.00 -6.18
N LEU A 643 25.02 18.34 -5.49
CA LEU A 643 25.64 17.11 -5.95
C LEU A 643 26.12 16.33 -4.72
N LYS A 644 25.49 15.14 -4.50
CA LYS A 644 25.78 14.32 -3.33
C LYS A 644 25.92 12.85 -3.72
N LEU A 645 27.07 12.26 -3.42
CA LEU A 645 27.32 10.81 -3.55
C LEU A 645 26.89 10.11 -2.25
N ARG A 646 26.22 8.98 -2.36
CA ARG A 646 25.80 8.13 -1.24
C ARG A 646 26.25 6.70 -1.47
N ILE A 647 26.77 6.07 -0.42
CA ILE A 647 27.15 4.65 -0.43
C ILE A 647 26.63 4.06 0.88
N GLY A 648 25.89 2.96 0.79
CA GLY A 648 25.33 2.30 1.95
C GLY A 648 25.36 0.78 1.81
N TYR A 649 25.57 0.13 2.94
CA TYR A 649 25.45 -1.31 3.12
C TYR A 649 24.73 -1.61 4.43
N GLY A 650 23.88 -2.65 4.42
CA GLY A 650 23.26 -3.08 5.66
C GLY A 650 22.53 -4.40 5.50
N VAL A 651 22.26 -5.02 6.64
CA VAL A 651 21.53 -6.27 6.74
C VAL A 651 20.21 -6.02 7.46
N THR A 652 19.13 -6.58 6.93
CA THR A 652 17.79 -6.55 7.52
C THR A 652 17.22 -7.96 7.60
N GLY A 653 16.32 -8.19 8.54
CA GLY A 653 15.66 -9.49 8.71
C GLY A 653 14.23 -9.54 8.17
N GLN A 654 13.71 -10.76 8.03
CA GLN A 654 12.30 -11.02 7.73
C GLN A 654 11.81 -12.18 8.60
N GLN A 655 10.66 -11.97 9.24
CA GLN A 655 9.93 -13.01 9.99
C GLN A 655 8.45 -13.10 9.60
N ASP A 656 7.91 -12.09 8.92
CA ASP A 656 6.50 -12.05 8.57
C ASP A 656 6.21 -13.10 7.48
N GLY A 657 5.17 -13.91 7.71
CA GLY A 657 4.88 -15.09 6.89
C GLY A 657 5.42 -16.42 7.46
N ILE A 658 6.26 -16.37 8.51
CA ILE A 658 6.64 -17.56 9.27
C ILE A 658 5.54 -17.83 10.31
N ALA A 659 5.05 -19.07 10.33
CA ALA A 659 4.01 -19.47 11.28
C ALA A 659 4.49 -19.32 12.73
N ASN A 660 3.62 -18.82 13.59
CA ASN A 660 3.83 -18.93 15.03
C ASN A 660 3.93 -20.42 15.38
N TYR A 661 4.85 -20.80 16.27
CA TYR A 661 5.01 -22.19 16.73
C TYR A 661 5.47 -23.22 15.67
N GLY A 662 5.97 -22.80 14.48
CA GLY A 662 6.47 -23.73 13.43
C GLY A 662 7.71 -24.52 13.84
N TYR A 663 8.37 -24.15 14.93
CA TYR A 663 9.56 -24.81 15.47
C TYR A 663 9.27 -25.91 16.48
N ILE A 664 8.02 -26.05 16.94
CA ILE A 664 7.60 -27.08 17.92
C ILE A 664 6.70 -28.14 17.26
N PRO A 665 6.83 -29.41 17.66
CA PRO A 665 5.93 -30.45 17.18
C PRO A 665 4.50 -30.21 17.68
N ARG A 666 3.54 -30.35 16.75
CA ARG A 666 2.12 -30.11 17.01
C ARG A 666 1.26 -31.18 16.37
N TYR A 667 0.05 -31.34 16.87
CA TYR A 667 -0.99 -32.15 16.27
C TYR A 667 -2.21 -31.28 15.98
N THR A 668 -2.75 -31.41 14.79
CA THR A 668 -4.00 -30.75 14.39
C THR A 668 -5.12 -31.77 14.39
N GLN A 669 -6.25 -31.40 14.98
CA GLN A 669 -7.45 -32.25 14.96
C GLN A 669 -7.94 -32.37 13.50
N ALA A 670 -8.22 -33.57 13.08
CA ALA A 670 -8.78 -33.87 11.77
C ALA A 670 -10.23 -33.33 11.66
N ASN A 671 -10.73 -33.26 10.43
CA ASN A 671 -12.14 -32.91 10.18
C ASN A 671 -13.08 -33.95 10.79
N ALA A 672 -14.32 -33.55 11.04
CA ALA A 672 -15.35 -34.44 11.59
C ALA A 672 -15.60 -35.69 10.71
N GLN A 673 -15.30 -35.63 9.43
CA GLN A 673 -15.38 -36.75 8.50
C GLN A 673 -14.19 -37.73 8.59
N ALA A 674 -13.07 -37.32 9.18
CA ALA A 674 -11.88 -38.13 9.36
C ALA A 674 -11.88 -38.74 10.78
N GLN A 675 -12.75 -39.72 10.99
CA GLN A 675 -12.86 -40.45 12.24
C GLN A 675 -12.44 -41.89 12.06
N TYR A 676 -11.87 -42.44 13.11
CA TYR A 676 -11.59 -43.89 13.19
C TYR A 676 -12.70 -44.55 13.99
N GLN A 677 -13.31 -45.57 13.41
CA GLN A 677 -14.32 -46.38 14.08
C GLN A 677 -13.63 -47.50 14.88
N PHE A 678 -13.88 -47.50 16.20
CA PHE A 678 -13.43 -48.57 17.06
C PHE A 678 -14.65 -49.15 17.78
N GLY A 679 -15.10 -50.33 17.40
CA GLY A 679 -16.38 -50.86 17.78
C GLY A 679 -17.52 -49.98 17.24
N ASN A 680 -18.42 -49.56 18.13
CA ASN A 680 -19.54 -48.63 17.84
C ASN A 680 -19.20 -47.16 18.11
N ASN A 681 -17.94 -46.86 18.46
CA ASN A 681 -17.49 -45.49 18.76
C ASN A 681 -16.63 -44.93 17.62
N PHE A 682 -16.85 -43.67 17.33
CA PHE A 682 -16.05 -42.90 16.35
C PHE A 682 -15.12 -41.94 17.08
N TYR A 683 -13.84 -42.05 16.83
CA TYR A 683 -12.78 -41.22 17.41
C TYR A 683 -12.22 -40.26 16.38
N THR A 684 -12.22 -38.97 16.69
CA THR A 684 -11.58 -37.97 15.83
C THR A 684 -10.08 -38.17 15.83
N LEU A 685 -9.50 -38.28 14.65
CA LEU A 685 -8.06 -38.42 14.47
C LEU A 685 -7.34 -37.10 14.71
N TYR A 686 -6.09 -37.18 15.11
CA TYR A 686 -5.16 -36.06 15.17
C TYR A 686 -4.08 -36.27 14.14
N ARG A 687 -3.87 -35.28 13.28
CA ARG A 687 -2.83 -35.29 12.27
C ARG A 687 -1.57 -34.62 12.83
N PRO A 688 -0.41 -35.27 12.82
CA PRO A 688 0.83 -34.63 13.19
C PRO A 688 1.23 -33.59 12.13
N GLU A 689 1.73 -32.44 12.57
CA GLU A 689 2.22 -31.36 11.73
C GLU A 689 3.74 -31.43 11.61
N GLY A 690 4.26 -31.18 10.42
CA GLY A 690 5.70 -31.02 10.22
C GLY A 690 6.22 -29.83 11.03
N TYR A 691 7.39 -29.96 11.62
CA TYR A 691 8.04 -28.92 12.40
C TYR A 691 9.52 -28.82 12.09
N ASN A 692 10.12 -27.65 12.33
CA ASN A 692 11.55 -27.45 12.14
C ASN A 692 12.12 -26.61 13.29
N PRO A 693 12.84 -27.20 14.27
CA PRO A 693 13.43 -26.46 15.39
C PRO A 693 14.52 -25.48 14.95
N ASN A 694 15.10 -25.68 13.77
CA ASN A 694 16.19 -24.87 13.22
C ASN A 694 15.70 -23.69 12.37
N LEU A 695 14.38 -23.37 12.40
CA LEU A 695 13.85 -22.18 11.72
C LEU A 695 14.53 -20.92 12.24
N LYS A 696 15.02 -20.10 11.34
CA LYS A 696 15.70 -18.83 11.63
C LYS A 696 15.23 -17.70 10.71
N TRP A 697 15.74 -16.52 10.94
CA TRP A 697 15.49 -15.34 10.17
C TRP A 697 15.92 -15.50 8.70
N GLU A 698 15.08 -15.08 7.76
CA GLU A 698 15.60 -14.72 6.44
C GLU A 698 16.38 -13.42 6.57
N GLN A 699 17.53 -13.31 5.92
CA GLN A 699 18.39 -12.13 5.98
C GLN A 699 18.57 -11.52 4.60
N THR A 700 18.44 -10.20 4.52
CA THR A 700 18.64 -9.46 3.27
C THR A 700 19.77 -8.45 3.46
N ALA A 701 20.86 -8.65 2.75
CA ALA A 701 21.96 -7.70 2.61
C ALA A 701 21.70 -6.79 1.40
N THR A 702 21.75 -5.48 1.59
CA THR A 702 21.58 -4.52 0.52
C THR A 702 22.77 -3.59 0.42
N THR A 703 23.38 -3.52 -0.77
CA THR A 703 24.36 -2.49 -1.16
C THR A 703 23.66 -1.47 -2.04
N ASN A 704 23.84 -0.19 -1.77
CA ASN A 704 23.29 0.91 -2.56
C ASN A 704 24.35 1.97 -2.81
N ILE A 705 24.47 2.41 -4.08
CA ILE A 705 25.28 3.56 -4.50
C ILE A 705 24.33 4.54 -5.17
N GLY A 706 24.29 5.77 -4.70
CA GLY A 706 23.35 6.79 -5.19
C GLY A 706 24.05 8.12 -5.46
N LEU A 707 23.59 8.82 -6.48
CA LEU A 707 23.99 10.19 -6.80
C LEU A 707 22.75 11.07 -6.82
N ASP A 708 22.66 12.00 -5.87
CA ASP A 708 21.66 13.07 -5.89
C ASP A 708 22.22 14.27 -6.63
N TYR A 709 21.40 14.88 -7.51
CA TYR A 709 21.79 16.03 -8.32
C TYR A 709 20.73 17.13 -8.29
N GLY A 710 21.19 18.37 -8.45
CA GLY A 710 20.33 19.53 -8.56
C GLY A 710 20.98 20.61 -9.43
N PHE A 711 20.18 21.22 -10.32
CA PHE A 711 20.62 22.30 -11.22
C PHE A 711 19.67 23.49 -11.17
N LEU A 712 20.16 24.66 -11.58
CA LEU A 712 19.38 25.89 -11.75
C LEU A 712 18.57 26.27 -10.49
N ASN A 713 19.24 26.33 -9.33
CA ASN A 713 18.62 26.61 -8.02
C ASN A 713 17.48 25.64 -7.67
N GLY A 714 17.67 24.34 -8.00
CA GLY A 714 16.72 23.29 -7.69
C GLY A 714 15.53 23.18 -8.66
N ARG A 715 15.54 23.93 -9.77
CA ARG A 715 14.50 23.79 -10.83
C ARG A 715 14.56 22.44 -11.51
N ILE A 716 15.72 21.83 -11.55
CA ILE A 716 15.92 20.45 -11.99
C ILE A 716 16.59 19.72 -10.83
N SER A 717 16.02 18.62 -10.39
CA SER A 717 16.60 17.78 -9.32
C SER A 717 16.23 16.32 -9.52
N GLY A 718 17.02 15.42 -8.95
CA GLY A 718 16.74 14.01 -9.04
C GLY A 718 17.79 13.16 -8.37
N SER A 719 17.73 11.87 -8.63
CA SER A 719 18.71 10.89 -8.18
C SER A 719 18.88 9.76 -9.18
N VAL A 720 20.05 9.15 -9.15
CA VAL A 720 20.35 7.85 -9.76
C VAL A 720 20.81 6.93 -8.65
N ASP A 721 20.17 5.79 -8.48
CA ASP A 721 20.53 4.79 -7.49
C ASP A 721 20.80 3.46 -8.19
N PHE A 722 21.93 2.83 -7.89
CA PHE A 722 22.26 1.45 -8.21
C PHE A 722 22.20 0.62 -6.96
N TYR A 723 21.53 -0.54 -7.01
CA TYR A 723 21.41 -1.42 -5.85
C TYR A 723 21.61 -2.89 -6.19
N VAL A 724 22.12 -3.63 -5.20
CA VAL A 724 22.16 -5.09 -5.16
C VAL A 724 21.60 -5.54 -3.81
N LYS A 725 20.56 -6.35 -3.86
CA LYS A 725 19.84 -6.89 -2.70
C LYS A 725 19.94 -8.41 -2.73
N LYS A 726 20.70 -9.00 -1.79
CA LYS A 726 20.90 -10.44 -1.66
C LYS A 726 20.15 -10.96 -0.46
N THR A 727 19.21 -11.87 -0.66
CA THR A 727 18.52 -12.54 0.43
C THR A 727 19.06 -13.96 0.56
N THR A 728 19.43 -14.32 1.77
CA THR A 728 19.91 -15.65 2.16
C THR A 728 18.97 -16.26 3.18
N ASP A 729 19.12 -17.57 3.37
CA ASP A 729 18.28 -18.32 4.30
C ASP A 729 16.77 -18.20 4.00
N LEU A 730 16.41 -18.09 2.70
CA LEU A 730 15.01 -18.06 2.26
C LEU A 730 14.27 -19.31 2.71
N LEU A 731 13.06 -19.10 3.19
CA LEU A 731 12.16 -20.18 3.53
C LEU A 731 11.72 -20.92 2.26
N SER A 732 11.92 -22.21 2.24
CA SER A 732 11.46 -23.11 1.18
C SER A 732 10.84 -24.34 1.79
N VAL A 733 9.78 -24.87 1.14
CA VAL A 733 9.24 -26.18 1.48
C VAL A 733 10.15 -27.22 0.85
N ILE A 734 10.65 -28.15 1.66
CA ILE A 734 11.55 -29.22 1.23
C ILE A 734 10.97 -30.58 1.59
N ASP A 735 11.33 -31.55 0.78
CA ASP A 735 11.03 -32.94 1.08
C ASP A 735 11.97 -33.48 2.18
N GLN A 736 11.40 -34.30 3.06
CA GLN A 736 12.11 -34.99 4.12
C GLN A 736 12.00 -36.50 3.91
N PRO A 737 13.05 -37.28 4.21
CA PRO A 737 12.94 -38.73 4.21
C PRO A 737 11.82 -39.21 5.13
N ALA A 738 11.11 -40.24 4.73
CA ALA A 738 10.03 -40.81 5.53
C ALA A 738 10.54 -41.21 6.92
N GLY A 739 9.79 -40.88 7.96
CA GLY A 739 10.10 -41.20 9.35
C GLY A 739 11.09 -40.26 10.05
N THR A 740 11.66 -39.25 9.37
CA THR A 740 12.57 -38.26 9.97
C THR A 740 11.82 -37.06 10.57
N ASN A 741 10.56 -36.86 10.18
CA ASN A 741 9.69 -35.80 10.71
C ASN A 741 8.24 -36.29 10.70
N PHE A 742 7.33 -35.55 11.32
CA PHE A 742 5.89 -35.84 11.30
C PHE A 742 5.25 -35.64 9.92
N SER A 743 5.90 -34.91 9.04
CA SER A 743 5.50 -34.70 7.64
C SER A 743 6.70 -34.94 6.74
N ASN A 744 6.45 -35.48 5.55
CA ASN A 744 7.47 -35.63 4.51
C ASN A 744 7.83 -34.28 3.83
N LYS A 745 7.14 -33.19 4.21
CA LYS A 745 7.43 -31.83 3.74
C LYS A 745 7.51 -30.88 4.93
N ILE A 746 8.59 -30.13 5.04
CA ILE A 746 8.79 -29.12 6.09
C ILE A 746 9.26 -27.80 5.50
N LEU A 747 9.01 -26.73 6.24
CA LEU A 747 9.58 -25.41 5.93
C LEU A 747 11.01 -25.33 6.48
N ALA A 748 11.98 -24.94 5.66
CA ALA A 748 13.38 -24.80 6.05
C ALA A 748 14.05 -23.58 5.40
N ASN A 749 15.10 -23.07 6.04
CA ASN A 749 15.88 -21.93 5.54
C ASN A 749 17.00 -22.42 4.61
N ILE A 750 16.78 -22.42 3.30
CA ILE A 750 17.72 -23.01 2.33
C ILE A 750 18.02 -22.08 1.15
N GLY A 751 17.00 -21.36 0.68
CA GLY A 751 17.09 -20.64 -0.58
C GLY A 751 17.93 -19.36 -0.51
N ASN A 752 18.42 -18.92 -1.68
CA ASN A 752 19.02 -17.60 -1.85
C ASN A 752 18.46 -16.96 -3.13
N MET A 753 18.33 -15.64 -3.10
CA MET A 753 17.82 -14.84 -4.21
C MET A 753 18.54 -13.50 -4.28
N GLU A 754 18.69 -12.98 -5.49
CA GLU A 754 19.28 -11.67 -5.74
C GLU A 754 18.30 -10.79 -6.53
N ASN A 755 18.19 -9.51 -6.13
CA ASN A 755 17.60 -8.45 -6.93
C ASN A 755 18.66 -7.39 -7.18
N ARG A 756 18.85 -6.97 -8.42
CA ARG A 756 19.76 -5.88 -8.81
C ARG A 756 19.05 -4.93 -9.75
N GLY A 757 19.33 -3.64 -9.61
CA GLY A 757 18.63 -2.69 -10.44
C GLY A 757 19.21 -1.29 -10.40
N VAL A 758 18.63 -0.47 -11.27
CA VAL A 758 18.93 0.96 -11.42
C VAL A 758 17.64 1.75 -11.33
N GLU A 759 17.65 2.78 -10.53
CA GLU A 759 16.55 3.73 -10.37
C GLU A 759 17.00 5.12 -10.83
N PHE A 760 16.19 5.76 -11.65
CA PHE A 760 16.38 7.16 -12.05
C PHE A 760 15.14 7.97 -11.69
N THR A 761 15.35 9.13 -11.10
CA THR A 761 14.29 10.10 -10.76
C THR A 761 14.66 11.46 -11.27
N LEU A 762 13.73 12.14 -11.93
CA LEU A 762 13.85 13.51 -12.41
C LEU A 762 12.62 14.30 -11.96
N ASN A 763 12.85 15.41 -11.27
CA ASN A 763 11.84 16.41 -10.95
C ASN A 763 12.29 17.74 -11.56
N MET A 764 11.41 18.40 -12.29
CA MET A 764 11.73 19.68 -12.91
C MET A 764 10.56 20.66 -12.88
N GLN A 765 10.90 21.94 -12.86
CA GLN A 765 9.98 23.05 -13.02
C GLN A 765 10.33 23.80 -14.33
N PRO A 766 9.85 23.28 -15.49
CA PRO A 766 10.18 23.89 -16.79
C PRO A 766 9.79 25.36 -16.86
N VAL A 767 8.62 25.68 -16.33
CA VAL A 767 8.13 27.05 -16.25
C VAL A 767 7.82 27.39 -14.78
N LYS A 768 8.38 28.50 -14.32
CA LYS A 768 8.12 29.06 -12.99
C LYS A 768 8.01 30.56 -13.11
N SER A 769 6.78 31.04 -13.18
CA SER A 769 6.45 32.47 -13.21
C SER A 769 5.36 32.79 -12.17
N LYS A 770 4.98 34.05 -12.01
CA LYS A 770 3.92 34.47 -11.11
C LYS A 770 2.57 33.81 -11.45
N ASP A 771 2.24 33.70 -12.73
CA ASP A 771 0.94 33.21 -13.20
C ASP A 771 0.96 31.77 -13.67
N LEU A 772 2.13 31.19 -14.00
CA LEU A 772 2.27 29.84 -14.53
C LEU A 772 3.37 29.09 -13.79
N LEU A 773 2.99 28.00 -13.16
CA LEU A 773 3.88 27.02 -12.58
C LEU A 773 3.63 25.67 -13.26
N TRP A 774 4.66 25.05 -13.79
CA TRP A 774 4.62 23.71 -14.35
C TRP A 774 5.62 22.82 -13.60
N ASP A 775 5.10 21.85 -12.87
CA ASP A 775 5.85 20.80 -12.21
C ASP A 775 5.77 19.52 -13.07
N PHE A 776 6.92 18.93 -13.38
CA PHE A 776 7.05 17.69 -14.13
C PHE A 776 7.92 16.71 -13.36
N GLY A 777 7.46 15.49 -13.20
CA GLY A 777 8.17 14.38 -12.57
C GLY A 777 8.24 13.17 -13.47
N PHE A 778 9.41 12.57 -13.54
CA PHE A 778 9.67 11.31 -14.25
C PHE A 778 10.47 10.38 -13.35
N ASN A 779 10.10 9.12 -13.35
CA ASN A 779 10.89 8.08 -12.70
C ASN A 779 10.87 6.80 -13.54
N ILE A 780 11.97 6.07 -13.51
CA ILE A 780 12.12 4.78 -14.19
C ILE A 780 12.97 3.86 -13.34
N THR A 781 12.64 2.60 -13.35
CA THR A 781 13.34 1.54 -12.62
C THR A 781 13.54 0.35 -13.53
N TYR A 782 14.76 -0.13 -13.59
CA TYR A 782 15.11 -1.45 -14.10
C TYR A 782 15.41 -2.35 -12.91
N ASN A 783 14.80 -3.54 -12.85
CA ASN A 783 15.04 -4.54 -11.80
C ASN A 783 15.16 -5.94 -12.41
N LYS A 784 16.23 -6.64 -12.09
CA LYS A 784 16.41 -8.06 -12.43
C LYS A 784 16.38 -8.90 -11.16
N ASN A 785 15.53 -9.92 -11.13
CA ASN A 785 15.42 -10.91 -10.06
C ASN A 785 16.02 -12.23 -10.50
N GLU A 786 16.74 -12.94 -9.62
CA GLU A 786 17.32 -14.25 -9.90
C GLU A 786 17.39 -15.09 -8.62
N ILE A 787 16.92 -16.33 -8.69
CA ILE A 787 17.08 -17.33 -7.63
C ILE A 787 18.45 -17.95 -7.78
N THR A 788 19.28 -17.91 -6.73
CA THR A 788 20.67 -18.39 -6.80
C THR A 788 20.88 -19.72 -6.09
N LYS A 789 19.94 -20.15 -5.22
CA LYS A 789 19.99 -21.42 -4.50
C LYS A 789 18.59 -21.86 -4.06
N LEU A 790 18.28 -23.18 -4.12
CA LEU A 790 17.00 -23.75 -3.66
C LEU A 790 17.14 -25.05 -2.86
N THR A 791 18.30 -25.71 -2.86
CA THR A 791 18.54 -27.02 -2.22
C THR A 791 19.75 -26.96 -1.29
N PHE A 792 19.85 -27.89 -0.33
CA PHE A 792 21.03 -28.00 0.54
C PHE A 792 22.29 -28.35 -0.25
N ALA A 793 22.23 -29.41 -1.03
CA ALA A 793 23.25 -29.77 -1.99
C ALA A 793 22.95 -29.14 -3.33
N ASN A 794 23.98 -28.76 -4.07
CA ASN A 794 23.81 -28.27 -5.42
C ASN A 794 23.43 -29.42 -6.35
N ASP A 795 22.14 -29.66 -6.56
CA ASP A 795 21.65 -30.69 -7.45
C ASP A 795 21.25 -30.08 -8.80
N PRO A 796 22.07 -30.25 -9.85
CA PRO A 796 21.79 -29.72 -11.18
C PRO A 796 20.56 -30.37 -11.86
N LYS A 797 20.10 -31.52 -11.37
CA LYS A 797 18.91 -32.20 -11.86
C LYS A 797 17.62 -31.73 -11.21
N PHE A 798 17.72 -30.96 -10.11
CA PHE A 798 16.52 -30.43 -9.45
C PHE A 798 15.89 -29.35 -10.31
N PRO A 799 14.71 -29.55 -10.90
CA PRO A 799 14.10 -28.58 -11.80
C PRO A 799 13.68 -27.31 -11.09
N GLY A 800 13.33 -27.38 -9.81
CA GLY A 800 12.80 -26.32 -8.98
C GLY A 800 11.48 -26.67 -8.31
N ASN A 801 10.90 -25.69 -7.61
CA ASN A 801 9.61 -25.82 -6.91
C ASN A 801 8.48 -25.33 -7.81
N LEU A 802 7.53 -26.20 -8.15
CA LEU A 802 6.35 -25.86 -8.94
C LEU A 802 5.42 -24.94 -8.14
N VAL A 803 4.94 -23.88 -8.78
CA VAL A 803 4.03 -22.88 -8.22
C VAL A 803 3.04 -22.39 -9.29
N GLY A 804 2.10 -21.52 -8.93
CA GLY A 804 1.18 -20.92 -9.91
C GLY A 804 0.12 -21.89 -10.41
N GLY A 805 -0.78 -22.33 -9.52
CA GLY A 805 -1.93 -23.16 -9.89
C GLY A 805 -2.91 -22.44 -10.82
N ILE A 806 -3.53 -23.18 -11.72
CA ILE A 806 -4.50 -22.69 -12.71
C ILE A 806 -5.89 -23.31 -12.52
N ALA A 807 -6.92 -22.59 -12.96
CA ALA A 807 -8.27 -23.16 -13.10
C ALA A 807 -8.34 -24.02 -14.39
N GLY A 808 -9.20 -25.06 -14.38
CA GLY A 808 -9.39 -25.98 -15.51
C GLY A 808 -8.45 -27.18 -15.53
N GLY A 809 -7.33 -27.12 -14.79
CA GLY A 809 -6.39 -28.22 -14.63
C GLY A 809 -6.17 -28.52 -13.15
N VAL A 810 -6.84 -29.50 -12.59
CA VAL A 810 -6.72 -29.87 -11.17
C VAL A 810 -5.29 -30.31 -10.86
N GLY A 811 -4.63 -29.55 -9.93
CA GLY A 811 -3.23 -29.81 -9.56
C GLY A 811 -2.19 -29.33 -10.57
N SER A 812 -2.60 -28.77 -11.73
CA SER A 812 -1.67 -28.21 -12.71
C SER A 812 -1.12 -26.84 -12.26
N THR A 813 0.18 -26.68 -12.49
CA THR A 813 0.89 -25.44 -12.21
C THR A 813 1.64 -24.98 -13.45
N VAL A 814 1.67 -23.69 -13.72
CA VAL A 814 2.28 -23.09 -14.91
C VAL A 814 3.52 -22.26 -14.61
N GLN A 815 3.96 -22.25 -13.37
CA GLN A 815 5.14 -21.48 -12.94
C GLN A 815 6.08 -22.37 -12.10
N ILE A 816 7.35 -21.97 -12.03
CA ILE A 816 8.37 -22.65 -11.26
C ILE A 816 9.34 -21.66 -10.61
N HIS A 817 9.83 -21.97 -9.43
CA HIS A 817 11.02 -21.38 -8.84
C HIS A 817 12.23 -22.23 -9.19
N SER A 818 13.12 -21.74 -10.07
CA SER A 818 14.33 -22.46 -10.51
C SER A 818 15.59 -21.62 -10.29
N VAL A 819 16.70 -22.27 -9.98
CA VAL A 819 18.02 -21.64 -9.87
C VAL A 819 18.43 -21.08 -11.24
N GLY A 820 19.00 -19.85 -11.25
CA GLY A 820 19.41 -19.12 -12.45
C GLY A 820 18.28 -18.36 -13.16
N PHE A 821 17.04 -18.45 -12.67
CA PHE A 821 15.87 -17.81 -13.28
C PHE A 821 15.17 -16.85 -12.30
N PRO A 822 14.35 -15.91 -12.82
CA PRO A 822 13.45 -15.12 -11.99
C PRO A 822 12.46 -16.03 -11.23
N LYS A 823 12.03 -15.57 -10.05
CA LYS A 823 10.96 -16.26 -9.31
C LYS A 823 9.70 -16.34 -10.17
N SER A 824 8.95 -17.43 -10.01
CA SER A 824 7.67 -17.67 -10.71
C SER A 824 7.80 -17.60 -12.25
N SER A 825 8.95 -17.99 -12.82
CA SER A 825 9.09 -18.13 -14.27
C SER A 825 8.05 -19.12 -14.79
N PHE A 826 7.42 -18.81 -15.92
CA PHE A 826 6.46 -19.72 -16.55
C PHE A 826 7.17 -21.00 -16.98
N TYR A 827 6.60 -22.14 -16.64
CA TYR A 827 7.14 -23.47 -16.89
C TYR A 827 6.12 -24.26 -17.73
N VAL A 828 6.34 -24.21 -19.03
CA VAL A 828 5.35 -24.57 -20.04
C VAL A 828 5.98 -25.31 -21.19
N TYR A 829 5.18 -25.97 -22.03
CA TYR A 829 5.62 -26.54 -23.30
C TYR A 829 5.72 -25.46 -24.37
N GLN A 830 6.68 -25.58 -25.27
CA GLN A 830 6.80 -24.75 -26.45
C GLN A 830 5.81 -25.21 -27.52
N GLN A 831 4.85 -24.34 -27.89
CA GLN A 831 3.79 -24.63 -28.83
C GLN A 831 4.34 -24.76 -30.25
N VAL A 832 3.86 -25.75 -31.01
CA VAL A 832 4.08 -25.85 -32.45
C VAL A 832 2.89 -25.23 -33.20
N TYR A 833 3.20 -24.49 -34.26
CA TYR A 833 2.24 -23.78 -35.09
C TYR A 833 2.23 -24.37 -36.51
N ASP A 834 1.08 -24.31 -37.20
CA ASP A 834 0.96 -24.64 -38.62
C ASP A 834 1.51 -23.50 -39.50
N GLU A 835 1.52 -23.69 -40.82
CA GLU A 835 2.02 -22.69 -41.80
C GLU A 835 1.24 -21.37 -41.78
N SER A 836 0.01 -21.35 -41.26
CA SER A 836 -0.82 -20.15 -41.11
C SER A 836 -0.55 -19.42 -39.78
N GLY A 837 0.33 -19.94 -38.92
CA GLY A 837 0.60 -19.41 -37.59
C GLY A 837 -0.43 -19.80 -36.53
N LYS A 838 -1.25 -20.83 -36.78
CA LYS A 838 -2.26 -21.35 -35.88
C LYS A 838 -1.64 -22.42 -34.95
N PRO A 839 -1.88 -22.39 -33.63
CA PRO A 839 -1.35 -23.42 -32.74
C PRO A 839 -2.01 -24.79 -33.02
N ILE A 840 -1.22 -25.84 -33.01
CA ILE A 840 -1.71 -27.21 -33.19
C ILE A 840 -1.92 -27.85 -31.82
N GLU A 841 -3.14 -28.28 -31.52
CA GLU A 841 -3.50 -28.83 -30.21
C GLU A 841 -2.62 -30.01 -29.81
N ASN A 842 -2.07 -30.00 -28.60
CA ASN A 842 -1.23 -31.03 -27.99
C ASN A 842 0.05 -31.38 -28.79
N LEU A 843 0.44 -30.55 -29.76
CA LEU A 843 1.72 -30.70 -30.48
C LEU A 843 2.71 -29.66 -29.94
N PHE A 844 3.80 -30.17 -29.36
CA PHE A 844 4.83 -29.35 -28.72
C PHE A 844 6.22 -29.76 -29.25
N GLU A 845 7.19 -28.86 -29.05
CA GLU A 845 8.57 -29.14 -29.39
C GLU A 845 9.15 -30.18 -28.43
N ASP A 846 9.71 -31.27 -28.97
CA ASP A 846 10.53 -32.24 -28.26
C ASP A 846 11.92 -31.65 -28.03
N ARG A 847 12.09 -31.02 -26.85
CA ARG A 847 13.26 -30.22 -26.54
C ARG A 847 14.48 -31.06 -26.18
N ASN A 848 14.27 -32.23 -25.57
CA ASN A 848 15.33 -33.16 -25.21
C ASN A 848 15.64 -34.15 -26.35
N ARG A 849 14.78 -34.20 -27.38
CA ARG A 849 14.88 -35.03 -28.58
C ARG A 849 14.89 -36.53 -28.29
N ASP A 850 14.06 -36.93 -27.31
CA ASP A 850 13.91 -38.35 -26.95
C ASP A 850 12.74 -39.04 -27.67
N GLY A 851 12.00 -38.31 -28.52
CA GLY A 851 10.86 -38.81 -29.28
C GLY A 851 9.55 -38.86 -28.49
N GLN A 852 9.53 -38.31 -27.26
CA GLN A 852 8.37 -38.31 -26.39
C GLN A 852 8.13 -36.90 -25.83
N ILE A 853 6.93 -36.39 -25.92
CA ILE A 853 6.54 -35.11 -25.24
C ILE A 853 6.11 -35.44 -23.80
N ASN A 854 6.92 -35.04 -22.82
CA ASN A 854 6.68 -35.27 -21.41
C ASN A 854 7.17 -34.10 -20.54
N VAL A 855 7.24 -34.23 -19.21
CA VAL A 855 7.63 -33.19 -18.28
C VAL A 855 9.05 -32.67 -18.50
N ASP A 856 9.92 -33.44 -19.17
CA ASP A 856 11.30 -33.07 -19.45
C ASP A 856 11.41 -32.08 -20.61
N ASP A 857 10.31 -31.84 -21.39
CA ASP A 857 10.21 -30.86 -22.46
C ASP A 857 9.67 -29.50 -21.95
N LEU A 858 9.24 -29.46 -20.71
CA LEU A 858 8.85 -28.19 -20.10
C LEU A 858 10.05 -27.24 -19.96
N TYR A 859 9.87 -25.98 -20.32
CA TYR A 859 10.95 -25.01 -20.26
C TYR A 859 10.56 -23.73 -19.51
N ARG A 860 11.57 -23.00 -19.01
CA ARG A 860 11.40 -21.69 -18.35
C ARG A 860 11.32 -20.63 -19.43
N TYR A 861 10.12 -20.12 -19.66
CA TYR A 861 9.88 -19.21 -20.78
C TYR A 861 10.12 -17.76 -20.39
N LYS A 862 9.17 -17.14 -19.68
CA LYS A 862 9.15 -15.71 -19.28
C LYS A 862 8.77 -15.60 -17.81
N ALA A 863 8.74 -14.37 -17.28
CA ALA A 863 8.39 -14.13 -15.90
C ALA A 863 7.24 -13.10 -15.77
N PRO A 864 6.47 -13.13 -14.67
CA PRO A 864 5.36 -12.21 -14.47
C PRO A 864 5.78 -10.81 -14.01
N ASP A 865 6.92 -10.68 -13.33
CA ASP A 865 7.40 -9.39 -12.83
C ASP A 865 8.00 -8.57 -13.99
N PRO A 866 7.80 -7.25 -14.05
CA PRO A 866 8.38 -6.42 -15.10
C PRO A 866 9.89 -6.23 -14.90
N ASP A 867 10.62 -6.18 -16.02
CA ASP A 867 12.02 -5.75 -16.03
C ASP A 867 12.15 -4.24 -15.85
N VAL A 868 11.23 -3.46 -16.47
CA VAL A 868 11.21 -2.00 -16.41
C VAL A 868 9.84 -1.50 -16.04
N PHE A 869 9.79 -0.58 -15.09
CA PHE A 869 8.58 0.19 -14.81
C PHE A 869 8.89 1.68 -14.63
N MET A 870 7.93 2.51 -15.02
CA MET A 870 8.11 3.96 -15.03
C MET A 870 6.85 4.71 -14.61
N GLY A 871 7.05 5.95 -14.18
CA GLY A 871 5.99 6.91 -13.90
C GLY A 871 6.29 8.28 -14.47
N VAL A 872 5.28 8.92 -15.06
CA VAL A 872 5.32 10.30 -15.55
C VAL A 872 4.21 11.08 -14.90
N ASN A 873 4.52 12.21 -14.31
CA ASN A 873 3.56 13.08 -13.64
C ASN A 873 3.74 14.51 -14.12
N SER A 874 2.64 15.17 -14.42
CA SER A 874 2.65 16.57 -14.81
C SER A 874 1.55 17.34 -14.10
N ASN A 875 1.91 18.47 -13.51
CA ASN A 875 0.95 19.37 -12.86
C ASN A 875 1.23 20.79 -13.33
N VAL A 876 0.21 21.46 -13.83
CA VAL A 876 0.24 22.84 -14.28
C VAL A 876 -0.70 23.66 -13.43
N LYS A 877 -0.23 24.75 -12.87
CA LYS A 877 -1.05 25.78 -12.26
C LYS A 877 -0.93 27.05 -13.10
N TRP A 878 -2.04 27.50 -13.65
CA TRP A 878 -2.15 28.74 -14.42
C TRP A 878 -3.17 29.66 -13.81
N LYS A 879 -2.71 30.72 -13.15
CA LYS A 879 -3.56 31.63 -12.38
C LYS A 879 -4.43 30.84 -11.36
N LYS A 880 -5.73 30.79 -11.59
CA LYS A 880 -6.71 30.06 -10.76
C LYS A 880 -6.97 28.62 -11.23
N TRP A 881 -6.48 28.24 -12.40
CA TRP A 881 -6.64 26.89 -12.95
C TRP A 881 -5.52 25.96 -12.52
N THR A 882 -5.86 24.72 -12.32
CA THR A 882 -4.92 23.60 -12.12
C THR A 882 -5.28 22.48 -13.07
N ALA A 883 -4.30 21.88 -13.70
CA ALA A 883 -4.47 20.70 -14.53
C ALA A 883 -3.30 19.75 -14.30
N GLY A 884 -3.56 18.44 -14.39
CA GLY A 884 -2.52 17.46 -14.19
C GLY A 884 -2.91 16.08 -14.71
N PHE A 885 -1.88 15.23 -14.91
CA PHE A 885 -2.06 13.82 -15.26
C PHE A 885 -0.98 12.94 -14.65
N SER A 886 -1.24 11.65 -14.60
CA SER A 886 -0.25 10.63 -14.27
C SER A 886 -0.33 9.48 -15.27
N LEU A 887 0.83 9.09 -15.78
CA LEU A 887 1.04 7.93 -16.64
C LEU A 887 1.93 6.93 -15.92
N ARG A 888 1.64 5.64 -16.07
CA ARG A 888 2.52 4.53 -15.67
C ARG A 888 2.78 3.61 -16.84
N GLY A 889 3.99 3.07 -16.87
CA GLY A 889 4.38 2.01 -17.81
C GLY A 889 5.00 0.83 -17.09
N SER A 890 4.77 -0.35 -17.62
CA SER A 890 5.35 -1.62 -17.18
C SER A 890 5.73 -2.43 -18.41
N PHE A 891 6.98 -2.91 -18.47
CA PHE A 891 7.52 -3.56 -19.64
C PHE A 891 8.34 -4.80 -19.27
N GLY A 892 8.27 -5.81 -20.13
CA GLY A 892 8.97 -7.08 -19.93
C GLY A 892 8.22 -8.05 -19.03
N ASN A 893 7.03 -7.70 -18.56
CA ASN A 893 6.16 -8.60 -17.81
C ASN A 893 5.28 -9.43 -18.74
N TYR A 894 5.08 -10.69 -18.36
CA TYR A 894 4.23 -11.64 -19.08
C TYR A 894 3.15 -12.18 -18.17
N MET A 895 2.07 -12.69 -18.78
CA MET A 895 0.92 -13.18 -18.07
C MET A 895 0.36 -14.42 -18.73
N TYR A 896 0.05 -15.42 -17.93
CA TYR A 896 -0.69 -16.59 -18.38
C TYR A 896 -2.18 -16.27 -18.38
N ASN A 897 -2.79 -16.30 -19.58
CA ASN A 897 -4.21 -16.05 -19.79
C ASN A 897 -5.01 -17.34 -19.47
N ASN A 898 -5.28 -17.54 -18.17
CA ASN A 898 -5.99 -18.75 -17.72
C ASN A 898 -7.48 -18.75 -18.12
N ARG A 899 -8.04 -17.59 -18.45
CA ARG A 899 -9.38 -17.55 -19.03
C ARG A 899 -9.37 -18.21 -20.40
N PHE A 900 -8.42 -17.90 -21.27
CA PHE A 900 -8.32 -18.51 -22.60
C PHE A 900 -8.07 -20.02 -22.52
N SER A 901 -7.15 -20.45 -21.65
CA SER A 901 -6.83 -21.87 -21.49
C SER A 901 -8.01 -22.67 -20.90
N ASN A 902 -8.72 -22.06 -19.93
CA ASN A 902 -9.81 -22.75 -19.23
C ASN A 902 -11.14 -22.73 -20.00
N THR A 903 -11.42 -21.68 -20.81
CA THR A 903 -12.75 -21.55 -21.46
C THR A 903 -12.71 -21.60 -22.99
N GLY A 904 -11.52 -21.51 -23.60
CA GLY A 904 -11.35 -21.45 -25.05
C GLY A 904 -11.15 -22.80 -25.73
N VAL A 905 -11.87 -23.85 -25.30
CA VAL A 905 -11.80 -25.21 -25.88
C VAL A 905 -13.21 -25.78 -26.08
N GLN A 906 -13.40 -26.56 -27.11
CA GLN A 906 -14.69 -27.13 -27.51
C GLN A 906 -15.35 -27.92 -26.37
N ARG A 907 -14.61 -28.78 -25.67
CA ARG A 907 -15.12 -29.60 -24.57
C ARG A 907 -15.82 -28.79 -23.48
N ASN A 908 -15.40 -27.56 -23.26
CA ASN A 908 -16.00 -26.69 -22.24
C ASN A 908 -17.26 -25.97 -22.75
N ILE A 909 -17.47 -25.87 -24.06
CA ILE A 909 -18.67 -25.27 -24.67
C ILE A 909 -19.76 -26.33 -24.84
N ILE A 910 -19.37 -27.47 -25.37
CA ILE A 910 -20.23 -28.63 -25.65
C ILE A 910 -19.82 -29.74 -24.67
N ASP A 911 -20.24 -29.57 -23.40
CA ASP A 911 -19.77 -30.47 -22.33
C ASP A 911 -20.38 -31.86 -22.45
N PRO A 912 -19.57 -32.95 -22.37
CA PRO A 912 -20.07 -34.31 -22.44
C PRO A 912 -21.07 -34.67 -21.34
N LEU A 913 -21.12 -33.93 -20.24
CA LEU A 913 -22.10 -34.12 -19.16
C LEU A 913 -23.50 -33.63 -19.53
N GLY A 914 -23.72 -33.08 -20.73
CA GLY A 914 -25.02 -32.70 -21.24
C GLY A 914 -25.53 -31.35 -20.78
N PHE A 915 -24.63 -30.35 -20.71
CA PHE A 915 -24.93 -28.94 -20.61
C PHE A 915 -24.13 -28.14 -21.65
N LEU A 916 -24.54 -26.90 -21.88
CA LEU A 916 -23.80 -25.96 -22.72
C LEU A 916 -23.23 -24.84 -21.86
N ALA A 917 -22.07 -24.36 -22.24
CA ALA A 917 -21.44 -23.22 -21.58
C ALA A 917 -20.77 -22.31 -22.61
N ASN A 918 -20.73 -21.00 -22.36
CA ASN A 918 -20.01 -20.06 -23.21
C ASN A 918 -18.49 -20.20 -23.05
N GLY A 919 -17.73 -19.68 -23.98
CA GLY A 919 -16.28 -19.73 -23.99
C GLY A 919 -15.63 -18.48 -24.53
N SER A 920 -14.31 -18.40 -24.31
CA SER A 920 -13.49 -17.32 -24.85
C SER A 920 -13.35 -17.43 -26.35
N ARG A 921 -13.35 -16.29 -27.03
CA ARG A 921 -13.36 -16.19 -28.51
C ARG A 921 -12.10 -16.75 -29.18
N ASN A 922 -10.99 -16.91 -28.43
CA ASN A 922 -9.80 -17.58 -28.93
C ASN A 922 -10.08 -19.00 -29.44
N LEU A 923 -11.19 -19.65 -29.03
CA LEU A 923 -11.61 -20.93 -29.58
C LEU A 923 -11.77 -20.88 -31.11
N LEU A 924 -12.35 -19.81 -31.65
CA LEU A 924 -12.53 -19.63 -33.09
C LEU A 924 -11.19 -19.49 -33.84
N GLU A 925 -10.14 -19.06 -33.15
CA GLU A 925 -8.78 -18.96 -33.69
C GLU A 925 -8.07 -20.32 -33.61
N THR A 926 -8.19 -21.04 -32.48
CA THR A 926 -7.45 -22.27 -32.20
C THR A 926 -8.13 -23.53 -32.69
N ASN A 927 -9.46 -23.62 -32.59
CA ASN A 927 -10.29 -24.81 -32.73
C ASN A 927 -9.86 -25.96 -31.82
N PHE A 928 -9.34 -25.65 -30.62
CA PHE A 928 -8.92 -26.66 -29.68
C PHE A 928 -10.10 -27.47 -29.15
N THR A 929 -9.98 -28.77 -29.14
CA THR A 929 -11.00 -29.68 -28.63
C THR A 929 -11.01 -29.80 -27.12
N GLY A 930 -9.86 -29.58 -26.47
CA GLY A 930 -9.65 -29.77 -25.04
C GLY A 930 -9.40 -31.22 -24.65
N ASN A 931 -8.95 -32.07 -25.60
CA ASN A 931 -8.59 -33.46 -25.34
C ASN A 931 -7.21 -33.53 -24.68
N GLY A 932 -7.14 -34.21 -23.53
CA GLY A 932 -5.93 -34.21 -22.69
C GLY A 932 -5.72 -32.90 -21.92
N ASP A 933 -4.72 -32.85 -21.05
CA ASP A 933 -4.45 -31.70 -20.18
C ASP A 933 -3.18 -30.94 -20.55
N LYS A 934 -2.39 -31.44 -21.52
CA LYS A 934 -1.11 -30.84 -21.90
C LYS A 934 -1.28 -29.47 -22.53
N TYR A 935 -2.38 -29.24 -23.29
CA TYR A 935 -2.68 -27.91 -23.90
C TYR A 935 -2.72 -26.77 -22.85
N LEU A 936 -3.12 -27.08 -21.60
CA LEU A 936 -3.12 -26.11 -20.51
C LEU A 936 -1.72 -25.59 -20.18
N LEU A 937 -0.69 -26.39 -20.44
CA LEU A 937 0.69 -26.00 -20.15
C LEU A 937 1.41 -25.40 -21.38
N SER A 938 0.67 -24.91 -22.37
CA SER A 938 1.24 -24.30 -23.57
C SER A 938 1.68 -22.86 -23.33
N ASP A 939 2.84 -22.47 -23.88
CA ASP A 939 3.32 -21.07 -23.90
C ASP A 939 2.45 -20.16 -24.79
N TYR A 940 1.56 -20.71 -25.62
CA TYR A 940 0.53 -19.98 -26.36
C TYR A 940 -0.28 -19.06 -25.45
N TYR A 941 -0.55 -19.49 -24.22
CA TYR A 941 -1.31 -18.72 -23.24
C TYR A 941 -0.47 -17.72 -22.43
N VAL A 942 0.85 -17.71 -22.62
CA VAL A 942 1.74 -16.75 -21.95
C VAL A 942 1.92 -15.53 -22.85
N GLU A 943 1.11 -14.52 -22.59
CA GLU A 943 1.03 -13.30 -23.39
C GLU A 943 1.92 -12.19 -22.83
N ASN A 944 2.38 -11.28 -23.72
CA ASN A 944 3.07 -10.07 -23.30
C ASN A 944 2.09 -9.11 -22.64
N ALA A 945 2.29 -8.85 -21.36
CA ALA A 945 1.45 -7.99 -20.53
C ALA A 945 2.06 -6.59 -20.31
N SER A 946 3.01 -6.17 -21.13
CA SER A 946 3.55 -4.80 -21.09
C SER A 946 2.44 -3.81 -21.40
N PHE A 947 2.46 -2.66 -20.69
CA PHE A 947 1.43 -1.63 -20.88
C PHE A 947 1.94 -0.22 -20.60
N VAL A 948 1.20 0.76 -21.15
CA VAL A 948 1.20 2.16 -20.70
C VAL A 948 -0.23 2.52 -20.33
N ARG A 949 -0.41 3.05 -19.12
CA ARG A 949 -1.73 3.44 -18.57
C ARG A 949 -1.72 4.90 -18.17
N MET A 950 -2.76 5.64 -18.52
CA MET A 950 -3.07 6.93 -17.92
C MET A 950 -3.95 6.69 -16.69
N ASP A 951 -3.35 6.81 -15.50
CA ASP A 951 -4.03 6.55 -14.24
C ASP A 951 -5.10 7.59 -13.95
N TYR A 952 -4.78 8.87 -14.19
CA TYR A 952 -5.75 9.96 -14.09
C TYR A 952 -5.37 11.17 -14.93
N ILE A 953 -6.39 11.96 -15.23
CA ILE A 953 -6.32 13.35 -15.68
C ILE A 953 -7.26 14.18 -14.81
N ASN A 954 -6.82 15.38 -14.40
CA ASN A 954 -7.64 16.26 -13.58
C ASN A 954 -7.55 17.71 -14.04
N VAL A 955 -8.63 18.45 -13.83
CA VAL A 955 -8.72 19.91 -14.00
C VAL A 955 -9.42 20.49 -12.78
N GLY A 956 -8.96 21.61 -12.27
CA GLY A 956 -9.56 22.28 -11.13
C GLY A 956 -9.51 23.80 -11.26
N TYR A 957 -10.45 24.48 -10.62
CA TYR A 957 -10.53 25.92 -10.54
C TYR A 957 -10.65 26.40 -9.10
N ASN A 958 -9.83 27.38 -8.73
CA ASN A 958 -9.85 28.02 -7.43
C ASN A 958 -10.60 29.36 -7.55
N PHE A 959 -11.82 29.40 -7.03
CA PHE A 959 -12.64 30.61 -7.02
C PHE A 959 -12.06 31.71 -6.10
N GLY A 960 -11.25 31.32 -5.12
CA GLY A 960 -10.73 32.22 -4.10
C GLY A 960 -11.78 32.52 -3.03
N ALA A 961 -11.79 33.72 -2.48
CA ALA A 961 -12.76 34.12 -1.45
C ALA A 961 -14.19 34.04 -2.01
N PHE A 962 -15.02 33.23 -1.37
CA PHE A 962 -16.43 32.99 -1.68
C PHE A 962 -17.26 33.22 -0.40
N ALA A 963 -18.44 33.85 -0.53
CA ALA A 963 -19.37 34.09 0.56
C ALA A 963 -18.75 34.70 1.83
N GLY A 964 -17.76 35.59 1.66
CA GLY A 964 -17.06 36.27 2.78
C GLY A 964 -15.53 36.19 2.60
N LYS A 965 -14.79 37.03 3.32
CA LYS A 965 -13.32 37.17 3.15
C LYS A 965 -12.49 35.99 3.61
N SER A 966 -13.07 35.01 4.32
CA SER A 966 -12.36 33.89 4.94
C SER A 966 -12.57 32.54 4.26
N THR A 967 -13.58 32.39 3.39
CA THR A 967 -13.93 31.11 2.76
C THR A 967 -13.28 30.98 1.39
N ASN A 968 -12.55 29.88 1.15
CA ASN A 968 -11.92 29.57 -0.14
C ASN A 968 -12.59 28.34 -0.77
N LEU A 969 -13.18 28.52 -1.96
CA LEU A 969 -13.86 27.48 -2.72
C LEU A 969 -12.96 26.97 -3.85
N ARG A 970 -12.78 25.65 -3.93
CA ARG A 970 -12.10 24.97 -5.04
C ARG A 970 -13.01 23.86 -5.57
N ILE A 971 -13.17 23.81 -6.90
CA ILE A 971 -13.91 22.75 -7.60
C ILE A 971 -12.97 22.09 -8.58
N GLY A 972 -13.02 20.76 -8.66
CA GLY A 972 -12.20 19.98 -9.58
C GLY A 972 -12.97 18.81 -10.16
N ALA A 973 -12.65 18.48 -11.39
CA ALA A 973 -13.11 17.27 -12.08
C ALA A 973 -11.91 16.39 -12.41
N ASN A 974 -12.09 15.08 -12.36
CA ASN A 974 -11.08 14.13 -12.78
C ASN A 974 -11.69 12.88 -13.41
N VAL A 975 -10.89 12.24 -14.24
CA VAL A 975 -11.16 10.91 -14.79
C VAL A 975 -10.00 10.00 -14.38
N GLN A 976 -10.32 8.82 -13.84
CA GLN A 976 -9.32 7.81 -13.50
C GLN A 976 -9.47 6.59 -14.42
N ASN A 977 -8.36 5.84 -14.59
CA ASN A 977 -8.25 4.74 -15.52
C ASN A 977 -8.67 5.18 -16.95
N VAL A 978 -8.06 6.28 -17.43
CA VAL A 978 -8.48 7.01 -18.63
C VAL A 978 -8.34 6.14 -19.87
N PHE A 979 -7.14 5.53 -20.06
CA PHE A 979 -6.87 4.55 -21.09
C PHE A 979 -5.71 3.64 -20.70
N ILE A 980 -5.64 2.52 -21.39
CA ILE A 980 -4.52 1.58 -21.34
C ILE A 980 -4.16 1.15 -22.76
N VAL A 981 -2.85 1.10 -23.06
CA VAL A 981 -2.29 0.57 -24.30
C VAL A 981 -1.50 -0.68 -23.94
N THR A 982 -1.89 -1.83 -24.48
CA THR A 982 -1.29 -3.13 -24.20
C THR A 982 -1.52 -4.10 -25.37
N LYS A 983 -0.68 -5.12 -25.49
CA LYS A 983 -0.89 -6.27 -26.39
C LYS A 983 -1.63 -7.42 -25.72
N TYR A 984 -1.83 -7.35 -24.39
CA TYR A 984 -2.51 -8.38 -23.64
C TYR A 984 -3.99 -8.46 -24.05
N LYS A 985 -4.46 -9.66 -24.36
CA LYS A 985 -5.83 -9.89 -24.84
C LYS A 985 -6.88 -9.94 -23.71
N GLY A 986 -6.45 -10.17 -22.45
CA GLY A 986 -7.33 -10.23 -21.28
C GLY A 986 -7.94 -8.88 -20.88
N LEU A 987 -8.56 -8.83 -19.69
CA LEU A 987 -9.22 -7.62 -19.17
C LEU A 987 -8.23 -6.55 -18.70
N ASP A 988 -7.19 -6.97 -17.98
CA ASP A 988 -6.18 -6.04 -17.43
C ASP A 988 -4.81 -6.71 -17.42
N PRO A 989 -3.75 -6.08 -17.99
CA PRO A 989 -2.38 -6.64 -18.00
C PRO A 989 -1.67 -6.52 -16.65
N GLU A 990 -2.28 -5.89 -15.66
CA GLU A 990 -1.67 -5.64 -14.36
C GLU A 990 -2.33 -6.52 -13.28
N VAL A 991 -2.12 -7.85 -13.39
CA VAL A 991 -2.55 -8.85 -12.40
C VAL A 991 -1.33 -9.34 -11.64
N PHE A 992 -1.37 -9.22 -10.30
CA PHE A 992 -0.27 -9.67 -9.46
C PHE A 992 -0.09 -11.19 -9.55
N GLY A 993 1.18 -11.65 -9.70
CA GLY A 993 1.51 -13.07 -9.85
C GLY A 993 1.43 -13.60 -11.28
N GLY A 994 0.90 -12.83 -12.22
CA GLY A 994 0.97 -13.13 -13.66
C GLY A 994 0.05 -14.24 -14.15
N ILE A 995 -0.99 -14.62 -13.40
CA ILE A 995 -2.03 -15.56 -13.83
C ILE A 995 -3.39 -14.86 -13.80
N ASP A 996 -3.98 -14.62 -14.97
CA ASP A 996 -5.29 -13.99 -15.08
C ASP A 996 -6.40 -15.04 -15.02
N ASN A 997 -7.02 -15.14 -13.84
CA ASN A 997 -8.16 -16.01 -13.61
C ASN A 997 -9.32 -15.19 -13.02
N ASN A 998 -10.23 -14.69 -13.87
CA ASN A 998 -11.44 -13.95 -13.47
C ASN A 998 -11.16 -12.71 -12.60
N PHE A 999 -10.21 -11.90 -13.02
CA PHE A 999 -9.87 -10.64 -12.35
C PHE A 999 -11.08 -9.69 -12.30
N TYR A 1000 -11.35 -9.11 -11.13
CA TYR A 1000 -12.39 -8.09 -11.00
C TYR A 1000 -11.99 -6.83 -11.78
N PRO A 1001 -12.72 -6.41 -12.83
CA PRO A 1001 -12.32 -5.32 -13.71
C PRO A 1001 -12.15 -4.01 -12.94
N ARG A 1002 -11.10 -3.26 -13.28
CA ARG A 1002 -10.89 -1.90 -12.73
C ARG A 1002 -11.83 -0.93 -13.45
N PRO A 1003 -12.69 -0.20 -12.73
CA PRO A 1003 -13.62 0.73 -13.36
C PRO A 1003 -12.90 1.96 -13.93
N ARG A 1004 -13.48 2.58 -14.94
CA ARG A 1004 -13.23 3.98 -15.29
C ARG A 1004 -14.07 4.85 -14.38
N ILE A 1005 -13.44 5.87 -13.75
CA ILE A 1005 -14.10 6.66 -12.73
C ILE A 1005 -14.13 8.11 -13.15
N PHE A 1006 -15.31 8.71 -13.20
CA PHE A 1006 -15.53 10.14 -13.41
C PHE A 1006 -15.89 10.77 -12.08
N ALA A 1007 -15.12 11.75 -11.61
CA ALA A 1007 -15.33 12.33 -10.31
C ALA A 1007 -15.34 13.86 -10.32
N LEU A 1008 -16.22 14.42 -9.49
CA LEU A 1008 -16.30 15.84 -9.15
C LEU A 1008 -15.95 16.01 -7.67
N ASN A 1009 -15.07 16.94 -7.36
CA ASN A 1009 -14.69 17.25 -5.99
C ASN A 1009 -14.88 18.75 -5.68
N VAL A 1010 -15.37 19.03 -4.48
CA VAL A 1010 -15.55 20.37 -3.95
C VAL A 1010 -14.82 20.48 -2.62
N ASN A 1011 -14.00 21.53 -2.47
CA ASN A 1011 -13.27 21.79 -1.24
C ASN A 1011 -13.58 23.21 -0.77
N LEU A 1012 -13.92 23.33 0.52
CA LEU A 1012 -14.20 24.57 1.22
C LEU A 1012 -13.26 24.72 2.42
N ASP A 1013 -12.49 25.80 2.45
CA ASP A 1013 -11.66 26.19 3.59
C ASP A 1013 -12.28 27.45 4.22
N PHE A 1014 -12.53 27.46 5.53
CA PHE A 1014 -13.15 28.60 6.25
C PHE A 1014 -12.76 28.67 7.73
#